data_be8645259422cc38e8d83e8b29192243
#
_entry.id   be8645259422cc38e8d83e8b29192243
#
_cell.length_a   1.000
_cell.length_b   1.000
_cell.length_c   1.000
_cell.angle_alpha   90.00
_cell.angle_beta   90.00
_cell.angle_gamma   90.00
#
_symmetry.space_group_name_H-M   'P 1'
#
loop_
_entity.id
_entity.type
_entity.pdbx_description
1 polymer ?
#
loop_
_entity_poly.entity_id
_entity_poly.type
_entity_poly.pdbx_seq_one_letter_code
_entity_poly.pdbx_strand_id
1 'polypeptide(L)'
;MSKIIGIDLGTTNSCVSVMEGNEPVVITNAEGRRTTPSVIAFVEGGEIKVGDPAKRQAVTNPQKTVYSIKRFMGNKFSESKKEVGRVPYKVVKGDNDTPRVDIDGRLYTPQELSAMVLQKMKKTAEEFLDQEISEAVVTVPAYFNDAQRQATKEAGEIAGLKVRRIINEPTAAALAYGLDKKGKDQTIVVFDFGGGTHDVSILELGDGVFEVLATDGDTHLGGDDVDEKIINWLAEEFKADENMDLREDPMALQRLKEAAEKAKIELSSSAQTEINLPYVTATSSGPKHLVRTLSRSKFEQLIDDLVKRTIKPCETALKAAGISKSDIDEIILVGGSTRIPAVQDAVEKFFGKKPNKGVNPDEVVAVGAAIQGGVLTGDVKDVLLLDVTPLSLGIETMGNVMTKLIDANTTIPTKKSQVFSTAADNQPSVEIHVLQGERAMSADNKTIGRFHLDGIPPAQRGVPQIEVTFDIDANGIIKVSATDKATNKSQDIRIEASSGLTEDEIEKMKRDAEANAEADAKAKETADKLNSADAMIFQTEKQLKEFGDKLSDDKKQPIENALEELKKAYATKDLLVIDPALEKINEAWKVASEEMYKAQQEAQANGAAENQDNGSSSSEQAGDNVEDVDFEEVK
;
A
#
# COMPACT_ATOMS: atom_id res chain seq x y z
N MET A 1 21.39 -4.18 16.98
CA MET A 1 21.29 -3.27 15.82
C MET A 1 19.83 -3.09 15.51
N SER A 2 19.37 -1.88 15.17
CA SER A 2 17.97 -1.68 14.77
C SER A 2 17.71 -2.47 13.48
N LYS A 3 16.61 -3.22 13.43
CA LYS A 3 16.21 -3.95 12.22
C LYS A 3 15.70 -2.97 11.17
N ILE A 4 15.98 -3.26 9.91
CA ILE A 4 15.42 -2.53 8.76
C ILE A 4 14.25 -3.37 8.24
N ILE A 5 13.07 -2.78 8.17
CA ILE A 5 11.89 -3.44 7.58
C ILE A 5 11.80 -3.16 6.08
N GLY A 6 11.28 -4.13 5.33
CA GLY A 6 10.92 -3.97 3.92
C GLY A 6 9.42 -3.70 3.79
N ILE A 7 9.07 -2.61 3.13
CA ILE A 7 7.67 -2.23 2.92
C ILE A 7 7.38 -2.15 1.42
N ASP A 8 6.41 -2.94 0.99
CA ASP A 8 5.71 -2.72 -0.27
C ASP A 8 4.55 -1.75 -0.04
N LEU A 9 4.72 -0.51 -0.50
CA LEU A 9 3.67 0.51 -0.44
C LEU A 9 2.82 0.44 -1.71
N GLY A 10 1.89 -0.51 -1.76
CA GLY A 10 1.04 -0.73 -2.93
C GLY A 10 -0.12 0.26 -3.06
N THR A 11 -0.64 0.43 -4.28
CA THR A 11 -1.80 1.30 -4.57
C THR A 11 -3.06 0.82 -3.84
N THR A 12 -3.29 -0.49 -3.82
CA THR A 12 -4.49 -1.11 -3.23
C THR A 12 -4.21 -1.77 -1.90
N ASN A 13 -3.11 -2.50 -1.80
CA ASN A 13 -2.67 -3.19 -0.57
C ASN A 13 -1.18 -2.94 -0.35
N SER A 14 -0.79 -2.83 0.91
CA SER A 14 0.60 -2.74 1.35
C SER A 14 0.99 -3.99 2.13
N CYS A 15 2.28 -4.32 2.10
CA CYS A 15 2.83 -5.49 2.77
C CYS A 15 4.12 -5.11 3.50
N VAL A 16 4.38 -5.72 4.67
CA VAL A 16 5.61 -5.51 5.43
C VAL A 16 6.30 -6.83 5.72
N SER A 17 7.61 -6.83 5.57
CA SER A 17 8.46 -7.99 5.82
C SER A 17 9.74 -7.58 6.55
N VAL A 18 10.40 -8.54 7.20
CA VAL A 18 11.65 -8.34 7.93
C VAL A 18 12.54 -9.56 7.79
N MET A 19 13.85 -9.36 7.90
CA MET A 19 14.79 -10.48 8.01
C MET A 19 14.79 -11.03 9.44
N GLU A 20 14.47 -12.31 9.60
CA GLU A 20 14.67 -13.08 10.83
C GLU A 20 15.78 -14.11 10.61
N GLY A 21 16.95 -13.83 11.20
CA GLY A 21 18.14 -14.57 10.84
C GLY A 21 18.47 -14.40 9.35
N ASN A 22 18.53 -15.49 8.61
CA ASN A 22 18.84 -15.48 7.17
C ASN A 22 17.58 -15.58 6.27
N GLU A 23 16.38 -15.60 6.85
CA GLU A 23 15.15 -15.77 6.10
C GLU A 23 14.26 -14.52 6.18
N PRO A 24 13.66 -14.09 5.08
CA PRO A 24 12.68 -13.02 5.09
C PRO A 24 11.31 -13.54 5.55
N VAL A 25 10.69 -12.82 6.48
CA VAL A 25 9.38 -13.16 7.06
C VAL A 25 8.39 -12.05 6.75
N VAL A 26 7.26 -12.41 6.14
CA VAL A 26 6.13 -11.49 5.95
C VAL A 26 5.33 -11.40 7.23
N ILE A 27 5.17 -10.18 7.74
CA ILE A 27 4.52 -9.92 9.02
C ILE A 27 2.99 -9.90 8.85
N THR A 28 2.29 -10.65 9.70
CA THR A 28 0.83 -10.65 9.75
C THR A 28 0.35 -9.44 10.57
N ASN A 29 -0.63 -8.71 10.05
CA ASN A 29 -1.22 -7.56 10.75
C ASN A 29 -2.18 -7.99 11.88
N ALA A 30 -2.65 -7.01 12.67
CA ALA A 30 -3.57 -7.26 13.78
C ALA A 30 -4.91 -7.89 13.35
N GLU A 31 -5.28 -7.77 12.08
CA GLU A 31 -6.48 -8.37 11.49
C GLU A 31 -6.23 -9.82 10.97
N GLY A 32 -5.06 -10.39 11.23
CA GLY A 32 -4.68 -11.74 10.82
C GLY A 32 -4.34 -11.89 9.33
N ARG A 33 -4.05 -10.79 8.62
CA ARG A 33 -3.73 -10.78 7.19
C ARG A 33 -2.26 -10.44 6.96
N ARG A 34 -1.70 -10.96 5.88
CA ARG A 34 -0.32 -10.69 5.45
C ARG A 34 -0.20 -9.42 4.59
N THR A 35 -1.33 -8.91 4.10
CA THR A 35 -1.42 -7.62 3.42
C THR A 35 -2.42 -6.72 4.11
N THR A 36 -2.21 -5.42 4.04
CA THR A 36 -3.06 -4.38 4.63
C THR A 36 -3.60 -3.48 3.52
N PRO A 37 -4.92 -3.27 3.41
CA PRO A 37 -5.46 -2.32 2.44
C PRO A 37 -4.86 -0.92 2.61
N SER A 38 -4.43 -0.30 1.51
CA SER A 38 -3.93 1.08 1.47
C SER A 38 -5.10 2.07 1.48
N VAL A 39 -5.90 2.00 2.55
CA VAL A 39 -7.14 2.75 2.73
C VAL A 39 -7.09 3.49 4.05
N ILE A 40 -7.45 4.77 4.04
CA ILE A 40 -7.50 5.65 5.20
C ILE A 40 -8.92 6.19 5.35
N ALA A 41 -9.46 6.20 6.54
CA ALA A 41 -10.78 6.75 6.79
C ALA A 41 -10.77 7.70 7.98
N PHE A 42 -11.39 8.85 7.78
CA PHE A 42 -11.59 9.87 8.81
C PHE A 42 -13.00 9.72 9.37
N VAL A 43 -13.10 9.39 10.65
CA VAL A 43 -14.39 9.15 11.31
C VAL A 43 -14.77 10.32 12.22
N GLU A 44 -16.03 10.31 12.65
CA GLU A 44 -16.52 11.30 13.62
C GLU A 44 -15.72 11.20 14.92
N GLY A 45 -15.39 12.35 15.49
CA GLY A 45 -14.55 12.42 16.70
C GLY A 45 -13.05 12.57 16.44
N GLY A 46 -12.62 12.63 15.16
CA GLY A 46 -11.23 12.89 14.76
C GLY A 46 -10.34 11.65 14.72
N GLU A 47 -10.89 10.45 14.96
CA GLU A 47 -10.16 9.20 14.83
C GLU A 47 -9.83 8.92 13.35
N ILE A 48 -8.62 8.42 13.08
CA ILE A 48 -8.18 7.98 11.76
C ILE A 48 -8.03 6.46 11.77
N LYS A 49 -8.73 5.79 10.85
CA LYS A 49 -8.63 4.34 10.64
C LYS A 49 -7.80 4.05 9.40
N VAL A 50 -6.96 3.02 9.46
CA VAL A 50 -6.12 2.59 8.34
C VAL A 50 -6.27 1.08 8.14
N GLY A 51 -6.28 0.64 6.88
CA GLY A 51 -6.36 -0.77 6.52
C GLY A 51 -7.79 -1.31 6.49
N ASP A 52 -7.99 -2.53 6.96
CA ASP A 52 -9.30 -3.21 6.96
C ASP A 52 -10.40 -2.44 7.71
N PRO A 53 -10.13 -1.82 8.87
CA PRO A 53 -11.13 -0.98 9.54
C PRO A 53 -11.61 0.21 8.71
N ALA A 54 -10.68 0.83 7.95
CA ALA A 54 -11.02 1.91 7.03
C ALA A 54 -11.83 1.40 5.82
N LYS A 55 -11.41 0.27 5.23
CA LYS A 55 -12.11 -0.34 4.08
C LYS A 55 -13.55 -0.73 4.42
N ARG A 56 -13.80 -1.28 5.61
CA ARG A 56 -15.16 -1.70 6.03
C ARG A 56 -16.18 -0.57 6.09
N GLN A 57 -15.77 0.66 6.33
CA GLN A 57 -16.70 1.80 6.40
C GLN A 57 -16.80 2.61 5.10
N ALA A 58 -16.07 2.23 4.06
CA ALA A 58 -16.01 2.98 2.80
C ALA A 58 -17.39 3.23 2.18
N VAL A 59 -18.32 2.27 2.27
CA VAL A 59 -19.70 2.40 1.77
C VAL A 59 -20.50 3.46 2.53
N THR A 60 -20.36 3.51 3.85
CA THR A 60 -21.12 4.44 4.70
C THR A 60 -20.48 5.81 4.81
N ASN A 61 -19.18 5.90 4.52
CA ASN A 61 -18.40 7.13 4.63
C ASN A 61 -17.47 7.33 3.41
N PRO A 62 -18.00 7.31 2.16
CA PRO A 62 -17.18 7.32 0.96
C PRO A 62 -16.38 8.62 0.77
N GLN A 63 -16.95 9.76 1.16
CA GLN A 63 -16.31 11.07 0.98
C GLN A 63 -15.13 11.31 1.93
N LYS A 64 -15.04 10.57 3.04
CA LYS A 64 -13.96 10.66 4.02
C LYS A 64 -13.13 9.37 4.09
N THR A 65 -13.27 8.49 3.12
CA THR A 65 -12.47 7.27 2.98
C THR A 65 -11.61 7.37 1.74
N VAL A 66 -10.29 7.51 1.96
CA VAL A 66 -9.29 7.72 0.92
C VAL A 66 -8.65 6.40 0.55
N TYR A 67 -8.57 6.10 -0.75
CA TYR A 67 -7.89 4.94 -1.32
C TYR A 67 -7.22 5.32 -2.64
N SER A 68 -6.39 4.45 -3.18
CA SER A 68 -5.62 4.66 -4.43
C SER A 68 -4.82 5.96 -4.45
N ILE A 69 -4.43 6.47 -3.27
CA ILE A 69 -3.73 7.76 -3.12
C ILE A 69 -2.36 7.77 -3.82
N LYS A 70 -1.74 6.61 -3.99
CA LYS A 70 -0.48 6.45 -4.72
C LYS A 70 -0.55 6.97 -6.17
N ARG A 71 -1.74 6.98 -6.80
CA ARG A 71 -1.98 7.53 -8.14
C ARG A 71 -1.83 9.06 -8.21
N PHE A 72 -1.87 9.75 -7.08
CA PHE A 72 -1.66 11.20 -6.98
C PHE A 72 -0.24 11.57 -6.54
N MET A 73 0.57 10.57 -6.11
CA MET A 73 1.90 10.77 -5.58
C MET A 73 2.82 11.41 -6.61
N GLY A 74 3.44 12.57 -6.28
CA GLY A 74 4.40 13.26 -7.13
C GLY A 74 3.85 13.82 -8.46
N ASN A 75 2.53 13.80 -8.67
CA ASN A 75 1.86 14.32 -9.86
C ASN A 75 1.35 15.74 -9.62
N LYS A 76 1.14 16.49 -10.72
CA LYS A 76 0.41 17.76 -10.67
C LYS A 76 -1.10 17.53 -10.70
N PHE A 77 -1.86 18.43 -10.07
CA PHE A 77 -3.33 18.38 -10.12
C PHE A 77 -3.86 18.45 -11.55
N SER A 78 -3.24 19.28 -12.40
CA SER A 78 -3.60 19.40 -13.82
C SER A 78 -3.40 18.09 -14.60
N GLU A 79 -2.44 17.24 -14.20
CA GLU A 79 -2.15 15.93 -14.78
C GLU A 79 -3.10 14.84 -14.24
N SER A 80 -3.70 15.04 -13.06
CA SER A 80 -4.48 14.05 -12.32
C SER A 80 -5.99 14.12 -12.56
N LYS A 81 -6.48 14.89 -13.52
CA LYS A 81 -7.93 15.13 -13.76
C LYS A 81 -8.75 13.86 -13.93
N LYS A 82 -8.19 12.85 -14.59
CA LYS A 82 -8.85 11.56 -14.81
C LYS A 82 -9.04 10.82 -13.47
N GLU A 83 -8.00 10.82 -12.64
CA GLU A 83 -8.03 10.16 -11.33
C GLU A 83 -8.97 10.88 -10.36
N VAL A 84 -9.02 12.22 -10.40
CA VAL A 84 -9.97 13.03 -9.61
C VAL A 84 -11.43 12.63 -9.89
N GLY A 85 -11.75 12.33 -11.15
CA GLY A 85 -13.11 11.91 -11.53
C GLY A 85 -13.50 10.49 -11.11
N ARG A 86 -12.55 9.68 -10.61
CA ARG A 86 -12.74 8.27 -10.26
C ARG A 86 -12.95 8.01 -8.77
N VAL A 87 -12.70 9.01 -7.94
CA VAL A 87 -12.74 8.86 -6.48
C VAL A 87 -13.93 9.62 -5.89
N PRO A 88 -14.60 9.09 -4.85
CA PRO A 88 -15.74 9.74 -4.22
C PRO A 88 -15.34 10.85 -3.25
N TYR A 89 -14.08 10.88 -2.79
CA TYR A 89 -13.57 11.92 -1.92
C TYR A 89 -13.12 13.15 -2.72
N LYS A 90 -13.15 14.31 -2.09
CA LYS A 90 -12.88 15.58 -2.76
C LYS A 90 -11.38 15.81 -2.92
N VAL A 91 -10.92 15.91 -4.17
CA VAL A 91 -9.54 16.29 -4.52
C VAL A 91 -9.55 17.69 -5.11
N VAL A 92 -8.72 18.57 -4.57
CA VAL A 92 -8.62 19.98 -4.97
C VAL A 92 -7.19 20.34 -5.36
N LYS A 93 -7.04 21.46 -6.06
CA LYS A 93 -5.74 22.03 -6.37
C LYS A 93 -5.16 22.73 -5.14
N GLY A 94 -3.98 22.34 -4.73
CA GLY A 94 -3.15 23.01 -3.74
C GLY A 94 -2.08 23.90 -4.36
N ASP A 95 -1.16 24.36 -3.52
CA ASP A 95 -0.01 25.15 -3.94
C ASP A 95 0.86 24.38 -4.94
N ASN A 96 1.55 25.11 -5.82
CA ASN A 96 2.42 24.55 -6.88
C ASN A 96 1.71 23.53 -7.80
N ASP A 97 0.38 23.67 -7.99
CA ASP A 97 -0.44 22.75 -8.78
C ASP A 97 -0.45 21.30 -8.24
N THR A 98 -0.29 21.11 -6.92
CA THR A 98 -0.31 19.79 -6.29
C THR A 98 -1.74 19.33 -6.00
N PRO A 99 -2.05 18.00 -6.11
CA PRO A 99 -3.33 17.48 -5.66
C PRO A 99 -3.37 17.46 -4.13
N ARG A 100 -4.52 17.86 -3.55
CA ARG A 100 -4.81 17.80 -2.12
C ARG A 100 -6.16 17.15 -1.90
N VAL A 101 -6.25 16.31 -0.89
CA VAL A 101 -7.53 15.72 -0.47
C VAL A 101 -8.14 16.60 0.61
N ASP A 102 -9.35 17.10 0.35
CA ASP A 102 -10.09 17.97 1.28
C ASP A 102 -11.00 17.11 2.18
N ILE A 103 -10.62 17.02 3.45
CA ILE A 103 -11.42 16.36 4.49
C ILE A 103 -11.84 17.42 5.51
N ASP A 104 -13.11 17.78 5.53
CA ASP A 104 -13.69 18.77 6.45
C ASP A 104 -12.96 20.11 6.46
N GLY A 105 -12.41 20.53 5.31
CA GLY A 105 -11.67 21.78 5.14
C GLY A 105 -10.17 21.69 5.45
N ARG A 106 -9.66 20.54 5.96
CA ARG A 106 -8.23 20.26 6.04
C ARG A 106 -7.75 19.62 4.74
N LEU A 107 -6.69 20.21 4.17
CA LEU A 107 -6.08 19.75 2.93
C LEU A 107 -4.91 18.82 3.21
N TYR A 108 -5.06 17.55 2.87
CA TYR A 108 -4.02 16.53 3.03
C TYR A 108 -3.25 16.33 1.74
N THR A 109 -1.94 16.18 1.85
CA THR A 109 -1.10 15.78 0.72
C THR A 109 -1.17 14.27 0.46
N PRO A 110 -0.87 13.79 -0.76
CA PRO A 110 -0.69 12.37 -1.01
C PRO A 110 0.40 11.75 -0.11
N GLN A 111 1.45 12.52 0.22
CA GLN A 111 2.52 12.09 1.11
C GLN A 111 2.02 11.88 2.54
N GLU A 112 1.27 12.84 3.12
CA GLU A 112 0.68 12.68 4.46
C GLU A 112 -0.23 11.43 4.54
N LEU A 113 -1.07 11.23 3.53
CA LEU A 113 -1.98 10.09 3.50
C LEU A 113 -1.22 8.76 3.34
N SER A 114 -0.21 8.73 2.47
CA SER A 114 0.66 7.55 2.34
C SER A 114 1.48 7.30 3.60
N ALA A 115 1.90 8.36 4.31
CA ALA A 115 2.58 8.24 5.59
C ALA A 115 1.73 7.53 6.64
N MET A 116 0.41 7.76 6.67
CA MET A 116 -0.50 7.04 7.57
C MET A 116 -0.52 5.52 7.30
N VAL A 117 -0.44 5.12 6.03
CA VAL A 117 -0.30 3.70 5.67
C VAL A 117 1.06 3.16 6.12
N LEU A 118 2.15 3.91 5.89
CA LEU A 118 3.50 3.52 6.32
C LEU A 118 3.60 3.44 7.85
N GLN A 119 2.94 4.33 8.60
CA GLN A 119 2.84 4.25 10.07
C GLN A 119 2.13 2.96 10.51
N LYS A 120 1.07 2.54 9.82
CA LYS A 120 0.40 1.25 10.11
C LYS A 120 1.36 0.08 9.84
N MET A 121 2.17 0.13 8.77
CA MET A 121 3.18 -0.91 8.49
C MET A 121 4.27 -0.93 9.56
N LYS A 122 4.79 0.26 9.94
CA LYS A 122 5.75 0.42 11.02
C LYS A 122 5.22 -0.20 12.31
N LYS A 123 4.01 0.20 12.73
CA LYS A 123 3.36 -0.30 13.94
C LYS A 123 3.17 -1.82 13.90
N THR A 124 2.73 -2.37 12.77
CA THR A 124 2.59 -3.83 12.59
C THR A 124 3.93 -4.55 12.79
N ALA A 125 5.03 -3.96 12.32
CA ALA A 125 6.37 -4.52 12.51
C ALA A 125 6.85 -4.38 13.96
N GLU A 126 6.57 -3.25 14.61
CA GLU A 126 6.93 -3.01 16.02
C GLU A 126 6.19 -3.97 16.96
N GLU A 127 4.88 -4.19 16.73
CA GLU A 127 4.07 -5.16 17.48
C GLU A 127 4.57 -6.61 17.30
N PHE A 128 5.02 -6.97 16.10
CA PHE A 128 5.56 -8.31 15.83
C PHE A 128 6.95 -8.54 16.44
N LEU A 129 7.81 -7.52 16.37
CA LEU A 129 9.22 -7.62 16.79
C LEU A 129 9.45 -7.25 18.27
N ASP A 130 8.41 -6.72 18.94
CA ASP A 130 8.49 -6.14 20.30
C ASP A 130 9.65 -5.14 20.46
N GLN A 131 9.85 -4.29 19.43
CA GLN A 131 10.89 -3.26 19.44
C GLN A 131 10.52 -2.09 18.54
N GLU A 132 11.08 -0.90 18.84
CA GLU A 132 10.91 0.29 18.01
C GLU A 132 11.63 0.14 16.66
N ILE A 133 10.98 0.55 15.59
CA ILE A 133 11.49 0.54 14.22
C ILE A 133 11.66 1.96 13.71
N SER A 134 12.88 2.31 13.32
CA SER A 134 13.23 3.64 12.81
C SER A 134 13.68 3.65 11.35
N GLU A 135 13.95 2.50 10.75
CA GLU A 135 14.55 2.41 9.40
C GLU A 135 13.76 1.44 8.52
N ALA A 136 13.62 1.81 7.23
CA ALA A 136 12.92 0.98 6.24
C ALA A 136 13.57 1.04 4.85
N VAL A 137 13.34 -0.02 4.08
CA VAL A 137 13.41 -0.03 2.62
C VAL A 137 11.97 0.06 2.11
N VAL A 138 11.68 1.01 1.22
CA VAL A 138 10.34 1.22 0.67
C VAL A 138 10.38 1.01 -0.84
N THR A 139 9.37 0.34 -1.38
CA THR A 139 9.31 0.05 -2.81
C THR A 139 8.53 1.08 -3.60
N VAL A 140 8.88 1.21 -4.87
CA VAL A 140 8.17 2.04 -5.86
C VAL A 140 8.07 1.29 -7.18
N PRO A 141 7.06 1.57 -8.02
CA PRO A 141 7.03 1.10 -9.39
C PRO A 141 8.30 1.48 -10.14
N ALA A 142 8.79 0.60 -11.01
CA ALA A 142 10.04 0.84 -11.73
C ALA A 142 9.95 2.10 -12.61
N TYR A 143 8.77 2.35 -13.18
CA TYR A 143 8.53 3.48 -14.08
C TYR A 143 8.15 4.79 -13.38
N PHE A 144 8.24 4.83 -12.03
CA PHE A 144 8.10 6.09 -11.29
C PHE A 144 9.21 7.06 -11.66
N ASN A 145 8.81 8.31 -11.94
CA ASN A 145 9.75 9.41 -12.15
C ASN A 145 10.34 9.89 -10.80
N ASP A 146 11.33 10.77 -10.88
CA ASP A 146 12.02 11.30 -9.71
C ASP A 146 11.09 11.97 -8.71
N ALA A 147 10.14 12.79 -9.16
CA ALA A 147 9.16 13.44 -8.28
C ALA A 147 8.31 12.44 -7.48
N GLN A 148 7.94 11.31 -8.07
CA GLN A 148 7.17 10.25 -7.42
C GLN A 148 8.02 9.46 -6.42
N ARG A 149 9.30 9.22 -6.74
CA ARG A 149 10.28 8.58 -5.84
C ARG A 149 10.55 9.43 -4.62
N GLN A 150 10.80 10.73 -4.83
CA GLN A 150 11.04 11.69 -3.75
C GLN A 150 9.80 11.83 -2.86
N ALA A 151 8.60 11.95 -3.43
CA ALA A 151 7.36 12.02 -2.66
C ALA A 151 7.12 10.75 -1.82
N THR A 152 7.53 9.57 -2.31
CA THR A 152 7.47 8.32 -1.55
C THR A 152 8.46 8.32 -0.39
N LYS A 153 9.68 8.86 -0.60
CA LYS A 153 10.67 9.02 0.47
C LYS A 153 10.18 9.97 1.55
N GLU A 154 9.61 11.13 1.16
CA GLU A 154 8.99 12.10 2.07
C GLU A 154 7.87 11.47 2.90
N ALA A 155 7.01 10.65 2.28
CA ALA A 155 5.98 9.92 3.01
C ALA A 155 6.57 8.99 4.09
N GLY A 156 7.69 8.33 3.80
CA GLY A 156 8.43 7.53 4.77
C GLY A 156 8.97 8.38 5.93
N GLU A 157 9.54 9.53 5.62
CA GLU A 157 10.06 10.47 6.62
C GLU A 157 8.95 11.05 7.51
N ILE A 158 7.80 11.43 6.92
CA ILE A 158 6.61 11.88 7.66
C ILE A 158 6.08 10.75 8.57
N ALA A 159 6.20 9.49 8.15
CA ALA A 159 5.83 8.33 8.96
C ALA A 159 6.80 8.04 10.12
N GLY A 160 7.87 8.83 10.27
CA GLY A 160 8.90 8.61 11.28
C GLY A 160 9.84 7.45 10.94
N LEU A 161 10.02 7.17 9.64
CA LEU A 161 10.93 6.15 9.12
C LEU A 161 12.09 6.82 8.37
N LYS A 162 13.31 6.47 8.71
CA LYS A 162 14.47 6.79 7.88
C LYS A 162 14.48 5.81 6.70
N VAL A 163 14.12 6.30 5.52
CA VAL A 163 14.13 5.49 4.30
C VAL A 163 15.60 5.29 3.87
N ARG A 164 16.12 4.09 4.10
CA ARG A 164 17.52 3.72 3.79
C ARG A 164 17.72 3.49 2.29
N ARG A 165 16.70 2.98 1.65
CA ARG A 165 16.68 2.72 0.21
C ARG A 165 15.26 2.83 -0.35
N ILE A 166 15.12 3.44 -1.50
CA ILE A 166 13.98 3.25 -2.42
C ILE A 166 14.41 2.18 -3.42
N ILE A 167 13.61 1.12 -3.57
CA ILE A 167 13.89 0.02 -4.50
C ILE A 167 12.71 -0.17 -5.45
N ASN A 168 12.99 -0.51 -6.71
CA ASN A 168 11.94 -0.81 -7.67
C ASN A 168 11.22 -2.12 -7.32
N GLU A 169 9.89 -2.15 -7.44
CA GLU A 169 9.04 -3.31 -7.14
C GLU A 169 9.49 -4.58 -7.91
N PRO A 170 9.70 -4.53 -9.23
CA PRO A 170 10.16 -5.72 -9.96
C PRO A 170 11.58 -6.14 -9.56
N THR A 171 12.44 -5.20 -9.19
CA THR A 171 13.79 -5.50 -8.72
C THR A 171 13.77 -6.18 -7.35
N ALA A 172 12.92 -5.72 -6.44
CA ALA A 172 12.67 -6.37 -5.16
C ALA A 172 12.13 -7.81 -5.37
N ALA A 173 11.18 -7.99 -6.29
CA ALA A 173 10.65 -9.31 -6.61
C ALA A 173 11.72 -10.26 -7.17
N ALA A 174 12.62 -9.75 -8.01
CA ALA A 174 13.75 -10.51 -8.53
C ALA A 174 14.72 -10.95 -7.42
N LEU A 175 15.01 -10.07 -6.43
CA LEU A 175 15.82 -10.42 -5.25
C LEU A 175 15.19 -11.58 -4.47
N ALA A 176 13.88 -11.51 -4.21
CA ALA A 176 13.17 -12.55 -3.49
C ALA A 176 13.16 -13.89 -4.26
N TYR A 177 13.00 -13.82 -5.59
CA TYR A 177 13.03 -15.00 -6.46
C TYR A 177 14.42 -15.64 -6.55
N GLY A 178 15.46 -14.82 -6.68
CA GLY A 178 16.83 -15.26 -6.99
C GLY A 178 17.68 -15.62 -5.78
N LEU A 179 17.25 -15.30 -4.56
CA LEU A 179 18.06 -15.48 -3.35
C LEU A 179 18.59 -16.91 -3.17
N ASP A 180 17.75 -17.90 -3.49
CA ASP A 180 18.06 -19.33 -3.36
C ASP A 180 18.67 -19.96 -4.61
N LYS A 181 18.83 -19.19 -5.70
CA LYS A 181 19.24 -19.70 -7.03
C LYS A 181 20.70 -19.47 -7.35
N LYS A 182 21.59 -19.66 -6.37
CA LYS A 182 23.03 -19.49 -6.53
C LYS A 182 23.62 -20.41 -7.61
N GLY A 183 24.48 -19.85 -8.45
CA GLY A 183 25.28 -20.60 -9.46
C GLY A 183 24.54 -20.95 -10.75
N LYS A 184 23.49 -20.20 -11.11
CA LYS A 184 22.84 -20.27 -12.42
C LYS A 184 22.67 -18.86 -12.97
N ASP A 185 23.33 -18.58 -14.08
CA ASP A 185 23.03 -17.38 -14.85
C ASP A 185 21.65 -17.55 -15.50
N GLN A 186 20.78 -16.58 -15.27
CA GLN A 186 19.41 -16.59 -15.82
C GLN A 186 19.00 -15.19 -16.25
N THR A 187 18.36 -15.11 -17.41
CA THR A 187 17.67 -13.90 -17.84
C THR A 187 16.18 -14.05 -17.53
N ILE A 188 15.66 -13.19 -16.68
CA ILE A 188 14.27 -13.24 -16.23
C ILE A 188 13.49 -12.00 -16.67
N VAL A 189 12.18 -12.18 -16.82
CA VAL A 189 11.22 -11.09 -16.92
C VAL A 189 10.42 -11.04 -15.62
N VAL A 190 10.37 -9.88 -15.00
CA VAL A 190 9.39 -9.58 -13.95
C VAL A 190 8.27 -8.77 -14.58
N PHE A 191 7.07 -9.37 -14.60
CA PHE A 191 5.85 -8.77 -15.10
C PHE A 191 4.99 -8.41 -13.89
N ASP A 192 5.01 -7.14 -13.52
CA ASP A 192 4.26 -6.61 -12.39
C ASP A 192 2.99 -5.92 -12.87
N PHE A 193 1.84 -6.49 -12.50
CA PHE A 193 0.53 -5.91 -12.77
C PHE A 193 -0.23 -5.74 -11.46
N GLY A 194 -0.01 -4.60 -10.84
CA GLY A 194 -0.55 -4.22 -9.55
C GLY A 194 -1.97 -3.65 -9.60
N GLY A 195 -2.35 -2.94 -8.54
CA GLY A 195 -3.65 -2.26 -8.47
C GLY A 195 -3.73 -0.98 -9.30
N GLY A 196 -2.61 -0.25 -9.40
CA GLY A 196 -2.57 1.08 -10.05
C GLY A 196 -1.57 1.21 -11.18
N THR A 197 -0.55 0.36 -11.22
CA THR A 197 0.58 0.44 -12.16
C THR A 197 0.86 -0.90 -12.80
N HIS A 198 1.50 -0.85 -13.96
CA HIS A 198 2.03 -2.00 -14.67
C HIS A 198 3.48 -1.73 -15.06
N ASP A 199 4.38 -2.62 -14.62
CA ASP A 199 5.80 -2.55 -14.93
C ASP A 199 6.32 -3.88 -15.50
N VAL A 200 7.25 -3.78 -16.42
CA VAL A 200 7.98 -4.92 -16.97
C VAL A 200 9.46 -4.64 -16.86
N SER A 201 10.20 -5.51 -16.16
CA SER A 201 11.65 -5.40 -16.06
C SER A 201 12.30 -6.68 -16.54
N ILE A 202 13.40 -6.54 -17.26
CA ILE A 202 14.26 -7.62 -17.70
C ILE A 202 15.53 -7.56 -16.90
N LEU A 203 15.90 -8.67 -16.27
CA LEU A 203 17.07 -8.75 -15.40
C LEU A 203 17.92 -9.96 -15.76
N GLU A 204 19.23 -9.79 -15.59
CA GLU A 204 20.19 -10.89 -15.51
C GLU A 204 20.53 -11.19 -14.06
N LEU A 205 20.48 -12.46 -13.71
CA LEU A 205 20.83 -12.99 -12.39
C LEU A 205 22.02 -13.94 -12.57
N GLY A 206 23.11 -13.69 -11.83
CA GLY A 206 24.28 -14.56 -11.86
C GLY A 206 25.21 -14.27 -10.68
N ASP A 207 25.69 -15.32 -10.00
CA ASP A 207 26.67 -15.24 -8.88
C ASP A 207 26.38 -14.19 -7.81
N GLY A 208 25.08 -13.98 -7.47
CA GLY A 208 24.64 -12.98 -6.51
C GLY A 208 24.51 -11.57 -7.07
N VAL A 209 24.77 -11.36 -8.35
CA VAL A 209 24.53 -10.09 -9.04
C VAL A 209 23.12 -10.12 -9.65
N PHE A 210 22.38 -9.04 -9.43
CA PHE A 210 21.05 -8.78 -9.99
C PHE A 210 21.18 -7.50 -10.82
N GLU A 211 21.23 -7.63 -12.11
CA GLU A 211 21.39 -6.51 -13.05
C GLU A 211 20.12 -6.29 -13.85
N VAL A 212 19.53 -5.11 -13.72
CA VAL A 212 18.40 -4.70 -14.57
C VAL A 212 18.96 -4.27 -15.92
N LEU A 213 18.55 -4.96 -16.99
CA LEU A 213 18.93 -4.62 -18.37
C LEU A 213 18.04 -3.52 -18.93
N ALA A 214 16.73 -3.64 -18.71
CA ALA A 214 15.76 -2.65 -19.15
C ALA A 214 14.47 -2.73 -18.35
N THR A 215 13.78 -1.59 -18.26
CA THR A 215 12.44 -1.50 -17.70
C THR A 215 11.56 -0.61 -18.57
N ASP A 216 10.25 -0.93 -18.63
CA ASP A 216 9.22 -0.10 -19.22
C ASP A 216 7.90 -0.32 -18.48
N GLY A 217 6.93 0.61 -18.58
CA GLY A 217 5.69 0.48 -17.81
C GLY A 217 4.63 1.51 -18.15
N ASP A 218 3.50 1.39 -17.45
CA ASP A 218 2.37 2.30 -17.52
C ASP A 218 1.88 2.61 -16.09
N THR A 219 2.13 3.82 -15.62
CA THR A 219 1.77 4.28 -14.27
C THR A 219 0.26 4.50 -14.07
N HIS A 220 -0.55 4.30 -15.12
CA HIS A 220 -2.00 4.47 -15.13
C HIS A 220 -2.70 3.24 -15.72
N LEU A 221 -2.18 2.05 -15.45
CA LEU A 221 -2.75 0.77 -15.84
C LEU A 221 -2.64 -0.22 -14.68
N GLY A 222 -3.78 -0.69 -14.15
CA GLY A 222 -3.79 -1.61 -13.02
C GLY A 222 -5.16 -2.23 -12.75
N GLY A 223 -5.28 -2.93 -11.63
CA GLY A 223 -6.52 -3.56 -11.18
C GLY A 223 -7.69 -2.60 -10.98
N ASP A 224 -7.41 -1.34 -10.60
CA ASP A 224 -8.44 -0.29 -10.49
C ASP A 224 -9.07 0.03 -11.86
N ASP A 225 -8.28 -0.04 -12.95
CA ASP A 225 -8.79 0.16 -14.31
C ASP A 225 -9.65 -1.02 -14.77
N VAL A 226 -9.30 -2.23 -14.32
CA VAL A 226 -10.13 -3.43 -14.52
C VAL A 226 -11.46 -3.29 -13.78
N ASP A 227 -11.44 -2.85 -12.52
CA ASP A 227 -12.65 -2.61 -11.72
C ASP A 227 -13.54 -1.55 -12.39
N GLU A 228 -12.95 -0.47 -12.92
CA GLU A 228 -13.68 0.58 -13.65
C GLU A 228 -14.47 0.03 -14.85
N LYS A 229 -13.92 -0.94 -15.59
CA LYS A 229 -14.64 -1.59 -16.69
C LYS A 229 -15.90 -2.31 -16.20
N ILE A 230 -15.80 -3.00 -15.06
CA ILE A 230 -16.97 -3.69 -14.45
C ILE A 230 -17.97 -2.66 -13.90
N ILE A 231 -17.50 -1.61 -13.20
CA ILE A 231 -18.34 -0.52 -12.69
C ILE A 231 -19.14 0.11 -13.82
N ASN A 232 -18.45 0.48 -14.91
CA ASN A 232 -19.11 1.10 -16.06
C ASN A 232 -20.14 0.15 -16.71
N TRP A 233 -19.80 -1.12 -16.86
CA TRP A 233 -20.76 -2.10 -17.37
C TRP A 233 -22.01 -2.20 -16.46
N LEU A 234 -21.84 -2.32 -15.14
CA LEU A 234 -22.95 -2.39 -14.19
C LEU A 234 -23.81 -1.12 -14.20
N ALA A 235 -23.17 0.05 -14.27
CA ALA A 235 -23.86 1.33 -14.30
C ALA A 235 -24.69 1.50 -15.59
N GLU A 236 -24.16 1.11 -16.76
CA GLU A 236 -24.89 1.17 -18.03
C GLU A 236 -26.06 0.17 -18.05
N GLU A 237 -25.87 -1.05 -17.55
CA GLU A 237 -26.95 -2.04 -17.40
C GLU A 237 -28.07 -1.51 -16.50
N PHE A 238 -27.73 -0.90 -15.36
CA PHE A 238 -28.72 -0.33 -14.45
C PHE A 238 -29.41 0.89 -15.06
N LYS A 239 -28.67 1.73 -15.77
CA LYS A 239 -29.20 2.90 -16.47
C LYS A 239 -30.20 2.51 -17.57
N ALA A 240 -29.94 1.40 -18.25
CA ALA A 240 -30.88 0.87 -19.25
C ALA A 240 -32.21 0.41 -18.63
N ASP A 241 -32.17 -0.18 -17.42
CA ASP A 241 -33.36 -0.68 -16.73
C ASP A 241 -34.14 0.42 -15.99
N GLU A 242 -33.42 1.33 -15.30
CA GLU A 242 -34.00 2.26 -14.33
C GLU A 242 -33.90 3.73 -14.74
N ASN A 243 -33.24 4.03 -15.89
CA ASN A 243 -32.96 5.38 -16.39
C ASN A 243 -32.24 6.29 -15.38
N MET A 244 -31.34 5.70 -14.55
CA MET A 244 -30.57 6.37 -13.52
C MET A 244 -29.11 5.90 -13.57
N ASP A 245 -28.17 6.84 -13.43
CA ASP A 245 -26.74 6.54 -13.40
C ASP A 245 -26.25 6.44 -11.94
N LEU A 246 -25.88 5.22 -11.53
CA LEU A 246 -25.40 4.95 -10.17
C LEU A 246 -24.06 5.63 -9.84
N ARG A 247 -23.33 6.09 -10.85
CA ARG A 247 -22.02 6.76 -10.66
C ARG A 247 -22.16 8.19 -10.12
N GLU A 248 -23.36 8.77 -10.19
CA GLU A 248 -23.66 10.10 -9.66
C GLU A 248 -23.90 10.09 -8.13
N ASP A 249 -24.17 8.92 -7.55
CA ASP A 249 -24.34 8.74 -6.10
C ASP A 249 -23.05 8.15 -5.50
N PRO A 250 -22.34 8.87 -4.62
CA PRO A 250 -21.09 8.40 -4.03
C PRO A 250 -21.21 7.08 -3.26
N MET A 251 -22.35 6.83 -2.61
CA MET A 251 -22.57 5.57 -1.88
C MET A 251 -22.81 4.41 -2.84
N ALA A 252 -23.61 4.63 -3.90
CA ALA A 252 -23.84 3.63 -4.93
C ALA A 252 -22.54 3.32 -5.69
N LEU A 253 -21.76 4.35 -6.05
CA LEU A 253 -20.46 4.20 -6.71
C LEU A 253 -19.49 3.37 -5.85
N GLN A 254 -19.41 3.63 -4.54
CA GLN A 254 -18.56 2.85 -3.64
C GLN A 254 -19.00 1.38 -3.57
N ARG A 255 -20.30 1.13 -3.52
CA ARG A 255 -20.85 -0.24 -3.55
C ARG A 255 -20.57 -0.96 -4.86
N LEU A 256 -20.67 -0.24 -5.99
CA LEU A 256 -20.27 -0.77 -7.31
C LEU A 256 -18.80 -1.14 -7.33
N LYS A 257 -17.92 -0.30 -6.75
CA LYS A 257 -16.48 -0.54 -6.68
C LYS A 257 -16.17 -1.81 -5.88
N GLU A 258 -16.73 -1.96 -4.69
CA GLU A 258 -16.52 -3.17 -3.87
C GLU A 258 -17.03 -4.44 -4.57
N ALA A 259 -18.18 -4.34 -5.23
CA ALA A 259 -18.73 -5.45 -5.99
C ALA A 259 -17.89 -5.81 -7.22
N ALA A 260 -17.33 -4.80 -7.91
CA ALA A 260 -16.45 -5.00 -9.06
C ALA A 260 -15.13 -5.65 -8.65
N GLU A 261 -14.47 -5.16 -7.59
CA GLU A 261 -13.26 -5.76 -7.03
C GLU A 261 -13.51 -7.22 -6.63
N LYS A 262 -14.61 -7.48 -5.92
CA LYS A 262 -14.99 -8.84 -5.54
C LYS A 262 -15.22 -9.74 -6.76
N ALA A 263 -15.98 -9.26 -7.74
CA ALA A 263 -16.25 -10.01 -8.97
C ALA A 263 -14.96 -10.32 -9.76
N LYS A 264 -14.05 -9.36 -9.87
CA LYS A 264 -12.72 -9.56 -10.48
C LYS A 264 -11.95 -10.69 -9.78
N ILE A 265 -11.92 -10.69 -8.45
CA ILE A 265 -11.23 -11.71 -7.66
C ILE A 265 -11.90 -13.08 -7.86
N GLU A 266 -13.21 -13.18 -7.75
CA GLU A 266 -13.96 -14.43 -7.94
C GLU A 266 -13.81 -14.99 -9.35
N LEU A 267 -13.85 -14.15 -10.38
CA LEU A 267 -13.69 -14.56 -11.78
C LEU A 267 -12.26 -15.00 -12.13
N SER A 268 -11.28 -14.73 -11.26
CA SER A 268 -9.93 -15.30 -11.43
C SER A 268 -9.90 -16.82 -11.19
N SER A 269 -10.87 -17.36 -10.42
CA SER A 269 -10.99 -18.80 -10.14
C SER A 269 -12.29 -19.44 -10.66
N SER A 270 -13.38 -18.67 -10.75
CA SER A 270 -14.71 -19.15 -11.12
C SER A 270 -15.07 -18.78 -12.56
N ALA A 271 -15.94 -19.58 -13.19
CA ALA A 271 -16.41 -19.31 -14.56
C ALA A 271 -17.47 -18.19 -14.63
N GLN A 272 -18.14 -17.93 -13.53
CA GLN A 272 -19.12 -16.85 -13.39
C GLN A 272 -19.27 -16.42 -11.92
N THR A 273 -19.78 -15.22 -11.70
CA THR A 273 -20.15 -14.71 -10.36
C THR A 273 -21.47 -13.96 -10.43
N GLU A 274 -22.21 -13.95 -9.31
CA GLU A 274 -23.41 -13.13 -9.14
C GLU A 274 -23.02 -11.85 -8.39
N ILE A 275 -23.35 -10.71 -8.99
CA ILE A 275 -23.25 -9.40 -8.38
C ILE A 275 -24.63 -9.01 -7.88
N ASN A 276 -24.81 -8.97 -6.56
CA ASN A 276 -26.08 -8.69 -5.91
C ASN A 276 -25.92 -7.52 -4.95
N LEU A 277 -26.51 -6.38 -5.32
CA LEU A 277 -26.51 -5.14 -4.55
C LEU A 277 -27.93 -4.74 -4.17
N PRO A 278 -28.48 -5.31 -3.08
CA PRO A 278 -29.79 -4.91 -2.61
C PRO A 278 -29.77 -3.46 -2.13
N TYR A 279 -30.85 -2.72 -2.38
CA TYR A 279 -30.97 -1.30 -1.98
C TYR A 279 -29.80 -0.45 -2.45
N VAL A 280 -29.37 -0.61 -3.72
CA VAL A 280 -28.20 0.10 -4.27
C VAL A 280 -28.44 1.60 -4.31
N THR A 281 -29.66 2.02 -4.54
CA THR A 281 -30.12 3.42 -4.46
C THR A 281 -31.60 3.47 -4.12
N ALA A 282 -32.12 4.66 -3.82
CA ALA A 282 -33.54 4.91 -3.55
C ALA A 282 -34.09 5.98 -4.50
N THR A 283 -35.28 5.74 -5.04
CA THR A 283 -35.99 6.67 -5.91
C THR A 283 -37.34 7.05 -5.30
N SER A 284 -38.05 7.98 -5.90
CA SER A 284 -39.45 8.32 -5.51
C SER A 284 -40.41 7.12 -5.63
N SER A 285 -40.06 6.13 -6.45
CA SER A 285 -40.83 4.88 -6.61
C SER A 285 -40.39 3.77 -5.64
N GLY A 286 -39.46 4.05 -4.72
CA GLY A 286 -38.97 3.10 -3.74
C GLY A 286 -37.49 2.70 -3.95
N PRO A 287 -37.02 1.76 -3.12
CA PRO A 287 -35.65 1.25 -3.22
C PRO A 287 -35.42 0.44 -4.50
N LYS A 288 -34.25 0.55 -5.07
CA LYS A 288 -33.81 -0.18 -6.26
C LYS A 288 -32.71 -1.17 -5.92
N HIS A 289 -32.67 -2.26 -6.67
CA HIS A 289 -31.73 -3.37 -6.49
C HIS A 289 -31.00 -3.61 -7.81
N LEU A 290 -29.71 -3.97 -7.73
CA LEU A 290 -28.94 -4.41 -8.88
C LEU A 290 -28.55 -5.87 -8.68
N VAL A 291 -29.02 -6.75 -9.58
CA VAL A 291 -28.61 -8.17 -9.62
C VAL A 291 -28.17 -8.49 -11.03
N ARG A 292 -26.92 -8.91 -11.19
CA ARG A 292 -26.33 -9.32 -12.48
C ARG A 292 -25.44 -10.52 -12.32
N THR A 293 -25.47 -11.41 -13.30
CA THR A 293 -24.49 -12.48 -13.42
C THR A 293 -23.42 -12.06 -14.42
N LEU A 294 -22.15 -12.05 -13.98
CA LEU A 294 -21.00 -11.77 -14.84
C LEU A 294 -20.25 -13.07 -15.10
N SER A 295 -20.20 -13.52 -16.36
CA SER A 295 -19.38 -14.65 -16.77
C SER A 295 -17.94 -14.20 -16.98
N ARG A 296 -16.96 -15.13 -16.79
CA ARG A 296 -15.54 -14.87 -17.09
C ARG A 296 -15.35 -14.43 -18.55
N SER A 297 -16.03 -15.05 -19.50
CA SER A 297 -15.94 -14.68 -20.92
C SER A 297 -16.39 -13.23 -21.17
N LYS A 298 -17.48 -12.76 -20.51
CA LYS A 298 -17.91 -11.36 -20.61
C LYS A 298 -16.93 -10.42 -19.94
N PHE A 299 -16.41 -10.81 -18.78
CA PHE A 299 -15.38 -10.07 -18.06
C PHE A 299 -14.13 -9.88 -18.91
N GLU A 300 -13.61 -10.94 -19.49
CA GLU A 300 -12.44 -10.91 -20.37
C GLU A 300 -12.66 -10.03 -21.60
N GLN A 301 -13.88 -10.02 -22.17
CA GLN A 301 -14.24 -9.08 -23.25
C GLN A 301 -14.19 -7.62 -22.79
N LEU A 302 -14.65 -7.31 -21.56
CA LEU A 302 -14.64 -5.96 -21.01
C LEU A 302 -13.23 -5.41 -20.82
N ILE A 303 -12.26 -6.27 -20.51
CA ILE A 303 -10.88 -5.90 -20.17
C ILE A 303 -9.87 -6.17 -21.30
N ASP A 304 -10.30 -6.65 -22.47
CA ASP A 304 -9.41 -7.06 -23.57
C ASP A 304 -8.43 -5.95 -24.01
N ASP A 305 -8.90 -4.70 -24.06
CA ASP A 305 -8.07 -3.53 -24.36
C ASP A 305 -7.00 -3.28 -23.29
N LEU A 306 -7.32 -3.49 -22.01
CA LEU A 306 -6.36 -3.35 -20.90
C LEU A 306 -5.31 -4.46 -20.96
N VAL A 307 -5.73 -5.72 -21.19
CA VAL A 307 -4.81 -6.85 -21.32
C VAL A 307 -3.85 -6.64 -22.50
N LYS A 308 -4.32 -6.15 -23.64
CA LYS A 308 -3.45 -5.83 -24.79
C LYS A 308 -2.44 -4.73 -24.46
N ARG A 309 -2.83 -3.73 -23.64
CA ARG A 309 -1.92 -2.66 -23.21
C ARG A 309 -0.76 -3.19 -22.38
N THR A 310 -0.94 -4.26 -21.58
CA THR A 310 0.14 -4.83 -20.75
C THR A 310 1.27 -5.46 -21.57
N ILE A 311 1.02 -5.82 -22.81
CA ILE A 311 2.01 -6.50 -23.68
C ILE A 311 2.99 -5.50 -24.34
N LYS A 312 2.56 -4.26 -24.57
CA LYS A 312 3.41 -3.26 -25.21
C LYS A 312 4.68 -2.94 -24.41
N PRO A 313 4.67 -2.75 -23.09
CA PRO A 313 5.89 -2.64 -22.29
C PRO A 313 6.84 -3.83 -22.42
N CYS A 314 6.32 -5.05 -22.59
CA CYS A 314 7.17 -6.22 -22.81
C CYS A 314 7.99 -6.10 -24.11
N GLU A 315 7.37 -5.63 -25.20
CA GLU A 315 8.05 -5.41 -26.48
C GLU A 315 9.12 -4.32 -26.38
N THR A 316 8.79 -3.22 -25.70
CA THR A 316 9.70 -2.09 -25.52
C THR A 316 10.90 -2.50 -24.65
N ALA A 317 10.68 -3.19 -23.54
CA ALA A 317 11.74 -3.64 -22.63
C ALA A 317 12.69 -4.64 -23.34
N LEU A 318 12.18 -5.63 -24.08
CA LEU A 318 12.99 -6.56 -24.86
C LEU A 318 13.88 -5.82 -25.89
N LYS A 319 13.30 -4.87 -26.60
CA LYS A 319 14.03 -4.06 -27.57
C LYS A 319 15.12 -3.22 -26.90
N ALA A 320 14.82 -2.60 -25.76
CA ALA A 320 15.77 -1.78 -25.00
C ALA A 320 16.91 -2.62 -24.41
N ALA A 321 16.63 -3.83 -23.92
CA ALA A 321 17.61 -4.79 -23.47
C ALA A 321 18.45 -5.42 -24.61
N GLY A 322 18.03 -5.27 -25.87
CA GLY A 322 18.73 -5.84 -27.04
C GLY A 322 18.65 -7.35 -27.13
N ILE A 323 17.65 -7.98 -26.49
CA ILE A 323 17.47 -9.44 -26.45
C ILE A 323 16.15 -9.87 -27.08
N SER A 324 16.02 -11.16 -27.34
CA SER A 324 14.83 -11.78 -27.90
C SER A 324 14.00 -12.52 -26.84
N LYS A 325 12.75 -12.86 -27.16
CA LYS A 325 11.89 -13.66 -26.27
C LYS A 325 12.46 -15.05 -25.96
N SER A 326 13.29 -15.60 -26.85
CA SER A 326 13.94 -16.90 -26.65
C SER A 326 15.03 -16.88 -25.59
N ASP A 327 15.62 -15.70 -25.33
CA ASP A 327 16.71 -15.52 -24.37
C ASP A 327 16.17 -15.43 -22.93
N ILE A 328 14.87 -15.27 -22.76
CA ILE A 328 14.23 -15.25 -21.44
C ILE A 328 14.16 -16.69 -20.89
N ASP A 329 14.73 -16.93 -19.72
CA ASP A 329 14.65 -18.21 -19.03
C ASP A 329 13.36 -18.37 -18.23
N GLU A 330 12.98 -17.35 -17.46
CA GLU A 330 11.84 -17.39 -16.55
C GLU A 330 11.01 -16.10 -16.61
N ILE A 331 9.73 -16.23 -16.32
CA ILE A 331 8.77 -15.11 -16.23
C ILE A 331 8.16 -15.13 -14.86
N ILE A 332 8.38 -14.06 -14.08
CA ILE A 332 7.88 -13.90 -12.73
C ILE A 332 6.68 -12.97 -12.74
N LEU A 333 5.54 -13.45 -12.24
CA LEU A 333 4.32 -12.65 -12.13
C LEU A 333 4.24 -12.01 -10.75
N VAL A 334 4.05 -10.70 -10.74
CA VAL A 334 3.94 -9.86 -9.54
C VAL A 334 2.67 -9.03 -9.61
N GLY A 335 2.13 -8.67 -8.44
CA GLY A 335 0.88 -7.91 -8.34
C GLY A 335 -0.38 -8.77 -8.46
N GLY A 336 -1.39 -8.44 -7.66
CA GLY A 336 -2.63 -9.22 -7.57
C GLY A 336 -3.40 -9.36 -8.88
N SER A 337 -3.28 -8.38 -9.80
CA SER A 337 -3.95 -8.40 -11.11
C SER A 337 -3.38 -9.43 -12.08
N THR A 338 -2.18 -9.97 -11.84
CA THR A 338 -1.62 -11.10 -12.60
C THR A 338 -2.34 -12.42 -12.36
N ARG A 339 -3.23 -12.48 -11.35
CA ARG A 339 -4.09 -13.64 -11.09
C ARG A 339 -5.22 -13.79 -12.12
N ILE A 340 -5.50 -12.75 -12.90
CA ILE A 340 -6.52 -12.77 -13.97
C ILE A 340 -6.07 -13.73 -15.09
N PRO A 341 -6.87 -14.78 -15.43
CA PRO A 341 -6.47 -15.76 -16.42
C PRO A 341 -6.10 -15.17 -17.77
N ALA A 342 -6.88 -14.21 -18.29
CA ALA A 342 -6.58 -13.56 -19.57
C ALA A 342 -5.21 -12.85 -19.59
N VAL A 343 -4.75 -12.33 -18.45
CA VAL A 343 -3.41 -11.73 -18.32
C VAL A 343 -2.34 -12.82 -18.42
N GLN A 344 -2.50 -13.94 -17.68
CA GLN A 344 -1.57 -15.06 -17.72
C GLN A 344 -1.46 -15.65 -19.12
N ASP A 345 -2.60 -15.84 -19.79
CA ASP A 345 -2.67 -16.37 -21.15
C ASP A 345 -1.99 -15.43 -22.16
N ALA A 346 -2.18 -14.12 -22.00
CA ALA A 346 -1.53 -13.11 -22.85
C ALA A 346 -0.01 -13.13 -22.68
N VAL A 347 0.49 -13.22 -21.45
CA VAL A 347 1.92 -13.33 -21.15
C VAL A 347 2.50 -14.64 -21.69
N GLU A 348 1.86 -15.79 -21.44
CA GLU A 348 2.28 -17.10 -21.95
C GLU A 348 2.33 -17.08 -23.49
N LYS A 349 1.29 -16.55 -24.14
CA LYS A 349 1.23 -16.44 -25.60
C LYS A 349 2.32 -15.52 -26.15
N PHE A 350 2.61 -14.43 -25.48
CA PHE A 350 3.61 -13.46 -25.93
C PHE A 350 5.04 -14.02 -25.85
N PHE A 351 5.42 -14.60 -24.71
CA PHE A 351 6.76 -15.12 -24.48
C PHE A 351 6.95 -16.57 -24.99
N GLY A 352 5.86 -17.32 -25.24
CA GLY A 352 5.91 -18.72 -25.60
C GLY A 352 6.32 -19.65 -24.45
N LYS A 353 6.33 -19.15 -23.23
CA LYS A 353 6.71 -19.86 -21.99
C LYS A 353 5.67 -19.62 -20.91
N LYS A 354 5.42 -20.64 -20.08
CA LYS A 354 4.52 -20.51 -18.92
C LYS A 354 5.17 -19.66 -17.83
N PRO A 355 4.44 -18.69 -17.26
CA PRO A 355 4.93 -17.94 -16.11
C PRO A 355 5.19 -18.84 -14.90
N ASN A 356 6.23 -18.51 -14.14
CA ASN A 356 6.56 -19.14 -12.88
C ASN A 356 5.49 -18.79 -11.81
N LYS A 357 5.03 -19.80 -11.08
CA LYS A 357 4.02 -19.68 -10.01
C LYS A 357 4.60 -19.97 -8.62
N GLY A 358 5.91 -19.99 -8.48
CA GLY A 358 6.61 -20.33 -7.23
C GLY A 358 6.65 -19.21 -6.20
N VAL A 359 6.31 -17.97 -6.58
CA VAL A 359 6.27 -16.83 -5.68
C VAL A 359 4.83 -16.36 -5.42
N ASN A 360 4.58 -15.82 -4.23
CA ASN A 360 3.30 -15.16 -3.97
C ASN A 360 3.33 -13.73 -4.54
N PRO A 361 2.52 -13.40 -5.56
CA PRO A 361 2.57 -12.11 -6.23
C PRO A 361 2.15 -10.92 -5.35
N ASP A 362 1.52 -11.16 -4.20
CA ASP A 362 1.08 -10.13 -3.26
C ASP A 362 2.12 -9.83 -2.17
N GLU A 363 3.17 -10.65 -2.03
CA GLU A 363 4.13 -10.60 -0.92
C GLU A 363 5.58 -10.49 -1.37
N VAL A 364 5.88 -10.98 -2.58
CA VAL A 364 7.26 -11.14 -3.09
C VAL A 364 8.04 -9.82 -3.10
N VAL A 365 7.36 -8.70 -3.33
CA VAL A 365 7.95 -7.35 -3.34
C VAL A 365 8.41 -6.95 -1.94
N ALA A 366 7.57 -7.12 -0.92
CA ALA A 366 7.94 -6.83 0.47
C ALA A 366 9.07 -7.75 0.97
N VAL A 367 9.05 -9.02 0.56
CA VAL A 367 10.14 -9.98 0.84
C VAL A 367 11.45 -9.48 0.27
N GLY A 368 11.48 -9.06 -1.00
CA GLY A 368 12.68 -8.50 -1.64
C GLY A 368 13.17 -7.22 -0.98
N ALA A 369 12.25 -6.35 -0.57
CA ALA A 369 12.59 -5.14 0.18
C ALA A 369 13.24 -5.47 1.55
N ALA A 370 12.76 -6.51 2.25
CA ALA A 370 13.39 -6.97 3.49
C ALA A 370 14.78 -7.56 3.24
N ILE A 371 14.97 -8.35 2.17
CA ILE A 371 16.28 -8.86 1.76
C ILE A 371 17.26 -7.70 1.52
N GLN A 372 16.82 -6.64 0.81
CA GLN A 372 17.61 -5.43 0.62
C GLN A 372 17.96 -4.75 1.95
N GLY A 373 17.04 -4.76 2.92
CA GLY A 373 17.31 -4.34 4.30
C GLY A 373 18.43 -5.16 4.94
N GLY A 374 18.41 -6.48 4.77
CA GLY A 374 19.44 -7.39 5.23
C GLY A 374 20.81 -7.17 4.55
N VAL A 375 20.81 -6.79 3.27
CA VAL A 375 22.05 -6.39 2.57
C VAL A 375 22.64 -5.12 3.18
N LEU A 376 21.79 -4.14 3.51
CA LEU A 376 22.22 -2.87 4.11
C LEU A 376 22.73 -3.02 5.55
N THR A 377 22.26 -4.01 6.31
CA THR A 377 22.75 -4.34 7.66
C THR A 377 23.95 -5.28 7.64
N GLY A 378 24.23 -5.93 6.49
CA GLY A 378 25.29 -6.95 6.34
C GLY A 378 24.87 -8.35 6.80
N ASP A 379 23.58 -8.56 7.11
CA ASP A 379 23.01 -9.87 7.43
C ASP A 379 22.96 -10.76 6.19
N VAL A 380 22.63 -10.17 5.03
CA VAL A 380 22.72 -10.82 3.72
C VAL A 380 24.00 -10.39 3.03
N LYS A 381 24.83 -11.36 2.65
CA LYS A 381 26.12 -11.14 1.98
C LYS A 381 26.07 -11.64 0.55
N ASP A 382 27.02 -11.17 -0.26
CA ASP A 382 27.24 -11.61 -1.63
C ASP A 382 26.01 -11.34 -2.55
N VAL A 383 25.33 -10.21 -2.32
CA VAL A 383 24.25 -9.71 -3.17
C VAL A 383 24.59 -8.30 -3.64
N LEU A 384 24.63 -8.11 -4.95
CA LEU A 384 24.82 -6.83 -5.61
C LEU A 384 23.62 -6.54 -6.50
N LEU A 385 22.98 -5.39 -6.29
CA LEU A 385 21.85 -4.92 -7.07
C LEU A 385 22.25 -3.73 -7.92
N LEU A 386 22.10 -3.85 -9.24
CA LEU A 386 22.29 -2.81 -10.23
C LEU A 386 20.96 -2.49 -10.89
N ASP A 387 20.42 -1.31 -10.59
CA ASP A 387 19.15 -0.84 -11.14
C ASP A 387 19.38 0.17 -12.27
N VAL A 388 18.33 0.61 -12.97
CA VAL A 388 18.41 1.54 -14.10
C VAL A 388 17.47 2.73 -13.94
N THR A 389 17.81 3.86 -14.59
CA THR A 389 16.86 4.97 -14.73
C THR A 389 15.82 4.65 -15.81
N PRO A 390 14.51 4.78 -15.53
CA PRO A 390 13.48 4.37 -16.49
C PRO A 390 13.35 5.31 -17.70
N LEU A 391 13.74 6.58 -17.55
CA LEU A 391 13.58 7.63 -18.55
C LEU A 391 14.88 8.38 -18.79
N SER A 392 15.07 8.87 -20.03
CA SER A 392 16.17 9.75 -20.38
C SER A 392 16.09 11.08 -19.64
N LEU A 393 17.27 11.61 -19.31
CA LEU A 393 17.44 12.90 -18.64
C LEU A 393 18.27 13.85 -19.51
N GLY A 394 17.88 15.09 -19.54
CA GLY A 394 18.57 16.09 -20.35
C GLY A 394 18.16 17.51 -19.99
N ILE A 395 18.63 18.45 -20.79
CA ILE A 395 18.28 19.86 -20.67
C ILE A 395 17.72 20.41 -21.98
N GLU A 396 16.92 21.47 -21.85
CA GLU A 396 16.53 22.27 -23.00
C GLU A 396 17.72 23.01 -23.56
N THR A 397 17.89 22.95 -24.88
CA THR A 397 18.91 23.67 -25.64
C THR A 397 18.28 24.54 -26.72
N MET A 398 19.10 25.27 -27.45
CA MET A 398 18.65 26.20 -28.49
C MET A 398 17.69 25.50 -29.48
N GLY A 399 16.56 26.16 -29.80
CA GLY A 399 15.50 25.60 -30.66
C GLY A 399 14.46 24.80 -29.90
N ASN A 400 14.39 24.89 -28.56
CA ASN A 400 13.46 24.15 -27.71
C ASN A 400 13.61 22.63 -27.84
N VAL A 401 14.82 22.16 -28.07
CA VAL A 401 15.17 20.73 -28.20
C VAL A 401 15.66 20.17 -26.87
N MET A 402 15.26 18.97 -26.53
CA MET A 402 15.83 18.23 -25.41
C MET A 402 17.14 17.59 -25.84
N THR A 403 18.26 18.02 -25.24
CA THR A 403 19.57 17.35 -25.37
C THR A 403 19.72 16.38 -24.22
N LYS A 404 19.76 15.08 -24.53
CA LYS A 404 19.92 13.99 -23.55
C LYS A 404 21.36 13.93 -23.06
N LEU A 405 21.55 13.82 -21.74
CA LEU A 405 22.83 13.55 -21.09
C LEU A 405 22.90 12.13 -20.56
N ILE A 406 21.79 11.62 -20.05
CA ILE A 406 21.64 10.24 -19.58
C ILE A 406 20.51 9.60 -20.34
N ASP A 407 20.77 8.49 -20.99
CA ASP A 407 19.75 7.72 -21.72
C ASP A 407 18.92 6.85 -20.76
N ALA A 408 17.69 6.56 -21.13
CA ALA A 408 16.86 5.58 -20.45
C ALA A 408 17.59 4.22 -20.36
N ASN A 409 17.30 3.48 -19.29
CA ASN A 409 17.95 2.20 -18.97
C ASN A 409 19.48 2.29 -18.75
N THR A 410 19.98 3.49 -18.35
CA THR A 410 21.34 3.62 -17.85
C THR A 410 21.41 3.13 -16.42
N THR A 411 22.36 2.23 -16.12
CA THR A 411 22.60 1.68 -14.76
C THR A 411 22.88 2.78 -13.75
N ILE A 412 22.29 2.70 -12.58
CA ILE A 412 22.45 3.62 -11.45
C ILE A 412 23.11 2.93 -10.25
N PRO A 413 23.92 3.64 -9.43
CA PRO A 413 24.20 5.09 -9.49
C PRO A 413 25.07 5.47 -10.68
N THR A 414 24.85 6.67 -11.24
CA THR A 414 25.62 7.17 -12.37
C THR A 414 25.81 8.68 -12.34
N LYS A 415 26.91 9.15 -12.95
CA LYS A 415 27.21 10.57 -13.08
C LYS A 415 27.69 10.88 -14.49
N LYS A 416 27.03 11.84 -15.16
CA LYS A 416 27.45 12.28 -16.51
C LYS A 416 27.47 13.81 -16.59
N SER A 417 28.45 14.33 -17.30
CA SER A 417 28.65 15.76 -17.51
C SER A 417 28.80 16.07 -18.98
N GLN A 418 28.30 17.23 -19.40
CA GLN A 418 28.48 17.77 -20.75
C GLN A 418 28.66 19.28 -20.69
N VAL A 419 29.54 19.80 -21.55
CA VAL A 419 29.79 21.23 -21.65
C VAL A 419 28.87 21.86 -22.69
N PHE A 420 28.20 22.93 -22.26
CA PHE A 420 27.34 23.79 -23.07
C PHE A 420 27.91 25.22 -23.13
N SER A 421 27.26 26.09 -23.89
CA SER A 421 27.69 27.48 -23.99
C SER A 421 26.49 28.43 -24.05
N THR A 422 26.78 29.77 -24.00
CA THR A 422 25.75 30.81 -24.12
C THR A 422 25.21 30.93 -25.54
N ALA A 423 23.90 31.26 -25.66
CA ALA A 423 23.20 31.44 -26.93
C ALA A 423 23.29 32.88 -27.47
N ALA A 424 23.63 33.84 -26.60
CA ALA A 424 23.73 35.25 -26.95
C ALA A 424 25.06 35.88 -26.48
N ASP A 425 25.49 36.96 -27.14
CA ASP A 425 26.67 37.71 -26.73
C ASP A 425 26.45 38.41 -25.37
N ASN A 426 27.47 38.41 -24.53
CA ASN A 426 27.47 39.06 -23.21
C ASN A 426 26.34 38.60 -22.28
N GLN A 427 25.91 37.37 -22.42
CA GLN A 427 24.87 36.76 -21.58
C GLN A 427 25.40 36.57 -20.16
N PRO A 428 24.84 37.26 -19.12
CA PRO A 428 25.37 37.22 -17.76
C PRO A 428 24.90 36.04 -16.96
N SER A 429 23.87 35.33 -17.44
CA SER A 429 23.28 34.15 -16.80
C SER A 429 22.73 33.18 -17.83
N VAL A 430 22.61 31.90 -17.44
CA VAL A 430 21.93 30.87 -18.23
C VAL A 430 20.89 30.17 -17.34
N GLU A 431 19.71 29.95 -17.91
CA GLU A 431 18.69 29.09 -17.31
C GLU A 431 18.98 27.64 -17.70
N ILE A 432 19.05 26.78 -16.73
CA ILE A 432 19.11 25.33 -16.91
C ILE A 432 17.71 24.77 -16.70
N HIS A 433 17.07 24.37 -17.80
CA HIS A 433 15.75 23.73 -17.79
C HIS A 433 15.95 22.21 -17.88
N VAL A 434 15.74 21.54 -16.77
CA VAL A 434 15.97 20.09 -16.63
C VAL A 434 14.72 19.32 -17.03
N LEU A 435 14.92 18.32 -17.89
CA LEU A 435 13.85 17.56 -18.55
C LEU A 435 14.03 16.08 -18.35
N GLN A 436 12.89 15.36 -18.26
CA GLN A 436 12.83 13.90 -18.23
C GLN A 436 11.83 13.40 -19.27
N GLY A 437 12.24 12.45 -20.12
CA GLY A 437 11.39 11.84 -21.14
C GLY A 437 12.14 11.49 -22.42
N GLU A 438 11.40 11.01 -23.42
CA GLU A 438 11.95 10.48 -24.67
C GLU A 438 11.68 11.34 -25.91
N ARG A 439 10.96 12.46 -25.75
CA ARG A 439 10.56 13.30 -26.88
C ARG A 439 11.71 14.27 -27.27
N ALA A 440 11.80 14.56 -28.56
CA ALA A 440 12.84 15.44 -29.08
C ALA A 440 12.65 16.91 -28.66
N MET A 441 11.38 17.36 -28.54
CA MET A 441 11.08 18.75 -28.17
C MET A 441 10.93 18.90 -26.64
N SER A 442 11.47 19.97 -26.07
CA SER A 442 11.45 20.24 -24.63
C SER A 442 10.02 20.30 -24.05
N ALA A 443 9.09 20.93 -24.78
CA ALA A 443 7.69 21.07 -24.38
C ALA A 443 6.92 19.75 -24.25
N ASP A 444 7.39 18.69 -24.91
CA ASP A 444 6.77 17.36 -24.91
C ASP A 444 7.34 16.42 -23.83
N ASN A 445 8.30 16.92 -23.04
CA ASN A 445 8.94 16.19 -21.95
C ASN A 445 8.52 16.78 -20.60
N LYS A 446 8.67 15.98 -19.53
CA LYS A 446 8.39 16.44 -18.18
C LYS A 446 9.47 17.39 -17.69
N THR A 447 9.10 18.61 -17.31
CA THR A 447 9.99 19.51 -16.57
C THR A 447 10.16 18.98 -15.16
N ILE A 448 11.40 18.69 -14.76
CA ILE A 448 11.73 18.23 -13.40
C ILE A 448 12.41 19.32 -12.58
N GLY A 449 12.95 20.36 -13.21
CA GLY A 449 13.50 21.51 -12.49
C GLY A 449 13.94 22.64 -13.42
N ARG A 450 14.07 23.84 -12.84
CA ARG A 450 14.66 25.02 -13.49
C ARG A 450 15.50 25.78 -12.49
N PHE A 451 16.69 26.21 -12.89
CA PHE A 451 17.55 27.05 -12.08
C PHE A 451 18.45 27.91 -12.94
N HIS A 452 19.00 28.99 -12.39
CA HIS A 452 19.86 29.93 -13.10
C HIS A 452 21.30 29.83 -12.59
N LEU A 453 22.25 29.81 -13.51
CA LEU A 453 23.66 30.06 -13.21
C LEU A 453 23.97 31.50 -13.58
N ASP A 454 24.21 32.35 -12.58
CA ASP A 454 24.48 33.77 -12.71
C ASP A 454 25.96 34.10 -12.63
N GLY A 455 26.29 35.32 -13.15
CA GLY A 455 27.62 35.88 -13.03
C GLY A 455 28.64 35.29 -13.99
N ILE A 456 28.17 34.90 -15.16
CA ILE A 456 29.02 34.54 -16.30
C ILE A 456 29.71 35.81 -16.82
N PRO A 457 31.02 35.82 -17.02
CA PRO A 457 31.74 36.97 -17.57
C PRO A 457 31.28 37.32 -18.97
N PRO A 458 31.18 38.63 -19.33
CA PRO A 458 30.84 39.03 -20.67
C PRO A 458 31.78 38.42 -21.70
N ALA A 459 31.21 37.71 -22.66
CA ALA A 459 31.98 37.07 -23.75
C ALA A 459 31.04 36.93 -24.99
N GLN A 460 31.62 36.68 -26.14
CA GLN A 460 30.86 36.32 -27.34
C GLN A 460 30.14 34.98 -27.10
N ARG A 461 28.94 34.82 -27.73
CA ARG A 461 28.20 33.54 -27.71
C ARG A 461 29.13 32.38 -28.13
N GLY A 462 28.95 31.25 -27.47
CA GLY A 462 29.74 30.04 -27.75
C GLY A 462 31.12 30.01 -27.05
N VAL A 463 31.58 31.11 -26.40
CA VAL A 463 32.86 31.17 -25.70
C VAL A 463 32.76 30.66 -24.26
N PRO A 464 31.77 31.07 -23.43
CA PRO A 464 31.63 30.54 -22.09
C PRO A 464 31.44 29.01 -22.10
N GLN A 465 32.11 28.33 -21.16
CA GLN A 465 32.02 26.86 -20.99
C GLN A 465 31.24 26.55 -19.71
N ILE A 466 30.03 26.10 -19.88
CA ILE A 466 29.12 25.75 -18.77
C ILE A 466 28.97 24.25 -18.73
N GLU A 467 29.60 23.63 -17.74
CA GLU A 467 29.51 22.19 -17.51
C GLU A 467 28.25 21.87 -16.72
N VAL A 468 27.32 21.14 -17.35
CA VAL A 468 26.13 20.62 -16.70
C VAL A 468 26.37 19.17 -16.33
N THR A 469 26.17 18.84 -15.06
CA THR A 469 26.38 17.50 -14.50
C THR A 469 25.07 16.97 -13.93
N PHE A 470 24.72 15.76 -14.35
CA PHE A 470 23.66 14.96 -13.75
C PHE A 470 24.30 13.90 -12.86
N ASP A 471 23.85 13.78 -11.63
CA ASP A 471 24.30 12.83 -10.63
C ASP A 471 23.07 12.10 -10.09
N ILE A 472 22.95 10.79 -10.35
CA ILE A 472 21.84 9.94 -9.91
C ILE A 472 22.36 8.99 -8.85
N ASP A 473 21.75 9.03 -7.68
CA ASP A 473 22.11 8.10 -6.59
C ASP A 473 21.48 6.70 -6.80
N ALA A 474 21.82 5.79 -5.90
CA ALA A 474 21.29 4.42 -5.93
C ALA A 474 19.77 4.34 -5.71
N ASN A 475 19.12 5.39 -5.23
CA ASN A 475 17.66 5.47 -5.06
C ASN A 475 16.95 6.02 -6.31
N GLY A 476 17.73 6.42 -7.33
CA GLY A 476 17.21 7.09 -8.52
C GLY A 476 16.92 8.58 -8.31
N ILE A 477 17.41 9.18 -7.21
CA ILE A 477 17.24 10.61 -6.92
C ILE A 477 18.29 11.40 -7.68
N ILE A 478 17.85 12.46 -8.35
CA ILE A 478 18.63 13.22 -9.31
C ILE A 478 19.10 14.52 -8.68
N LYS A 479 20.39 14.80 -8.82
CA LYS A 479 21.00 16.11 -8.56
C LYS A 479 21.58 16.65 -9.86
N VAL A 480 21.23 17.90 -10.22
CA VAL A 480 21.78 18.57 -11.40
C VAL A 480 22.56 19.80 -10.97
N SER A 481 23.76 19.96 -11.48
CA SER A 481 24.60 21.13 -11.23
C SER A 481 25.07 21.74 -12.54
N ALA A 482 25.24 23.07 -12.56
CA ALA A 482 25.85 23.81 -13.63
C ALA A 482 27.03 24.62 -13.09
N THR A 483 28.19 24.55 -13.77
CA THR A 483 29.41 25.20 -13.35
C THR A 483 30.05 25.96 -14.52
N ASP A 484 30.26 27.25 -14.35
CA ASP A 484 31.10 28.02 -15.29
C ASP A 484 32.57 27.68 -15.08
N LYS A 485 33.19 27.06 -16.08
CA LYS A 485 34.60 26.59 -16.01
C LYS A 485 35.61 27.71 -15.92
N ALA A 486 35.29 28.95 -16.33
CA ALA A 486 36.17 30.09 -16.27
C ALA A 486 36.24 30.71 -14.86
N THR A 487 35.13 30.79 -14.16
CA THR A 487 35.01 31.40 -12.83
C THR A 487 34.91 30.40 -11.69
N ASN A 488 34.69 29.12 -11.98
CA ASN A 488 34.32 28.05 -11.03
C ASN A 488 33.05 28.38 -10.21
N LYS A 489 32.24 29.32 -10.66
CA LYS A 489 30.92 29.53 -10.08
C LYS A 489 30.03 28.33 -10.41
N SER A 490 29.40 27.80 -9.39
CA SER A 490 28.49 26.65 -9.54
C SER A 490 27.16 26.97 -8.89
N GLN A 491 26.12 26.48 -9.51
CA GLN A 491 24.77 26.42 -8.96
C GLN A 491 24.27 24.99 -9.15
N ASP A 492 23.60 24.46 -8.16
CA ASP A 492 22.98 23.16 -8.24
C ASP A 492 21.51 23.20 -7.83
N ILE A 493 20.77 22.26 -8.34
CA ILE A 493 19.44 21.94 -7.89
C ILE A 493 19.41 20.44 -7.55
N ARG A 494 18.98 20.11 -6.35
CA ARG A 494 18.45 18.81 -6.10
C ARG A 494 17.07 18.81 -6.72
N ILE A 495 16.76 17.82 -7.55
CA ILE A 495 15.41 17.70 -8.09
C ILE A 495 14.52 17.31 -6.92
N GLU A 496 13.96 18.31 -6.28
CA GLU A 496 12.90 18.12 -5.31
C GLU A 496 11.62 17.91 -6.10
N ALA A 497 10.85 16.92 -5.67
CA ALA A 497 9.55 16.69 -6.26
C ALA A 497 8.80 18.03 -6.34
N SER A 498 8.11 18.29 -7.44
CA SER A 498 7.14 19.40 -7.52
C SER A 498 5.97 19.20 -6.53
N SER A 499 6.18 18.38 -5.50
CA SER A 499 5.25 18.13 -4.38
C SER A 499 4.94 19.40 -3.59
N GLY A 500 5.80 20.43 -3.73
CA GLY A 500 5.62 21.70 -3.08
C GLY A 500 5.76 21.68 -1.56
N LEU A 501 6.32 20.61 -1.01
CA LEU A 501 6.66 20.57 0.41
C LEU A 501 8.08 21.09 0.61
N THR A 502 8.21 22.10 1.47
CA THR A 502 9.49 22.58 1.97
C THR A 502 9.99 21.68 3.13
N GLU A 503 11.30 21.73 3.44
CA GLU A 503 11.83 21.01 4.62
C GLU A 503 11.11 21.42 5.90
N ASP A 504 10.74 22.71 6.04
CA ASP A 504 9.98 23.21 7.18
C ASP A 504 8.56 22.62 7.26
N GLU A 505 7.91 22.41 6.10
CA GLU A 505 6.59 21.77 6.04
C GLU A 505 6.68 20.27 6.37
N ILE A 506 7.69 19.57 5.87
CA ILE A 506 7.95 18.17 6.22
C ILE A 506 8.22 18.05 7.74
N GLU A 507 9.02 18.94 8.31
CA GLU A 507 9.31 18.93 9.74
C GLU A 507 8.09 19.30 10.58
N LYS A 508 7.25 20.21 10.10
CA LYS A 508 5.95 20.51 10.73
C LYS A 508 5.04 19.29 10.69
N MET A 509 4.93 18.59 9.56
CA MET A 509 4.13 17.38 9.42
C MET A 509 4.63 16.24 10.31
N LYS A 510 5.95 16.08 10.47
CA LYS A 510 6.54 15.15 11.45
C LYS A 510 6.11 15.49 12.88
N ARG A 511 6.24 16.75 13.28
CA ARG A 511 5.81 17.22 14.61
C ARG A 511 4.32 17.07 14.82
N ASP A 512 3.50 17.35 13.81
CA ASP A 512 2.05 17.16 13.87
C ASP A 512 1.69 15.68 14.01
N ALA A 513 2.41 14.78 13.33
CA ALA A 513 2.26 13.32 13.46
C ALA A 513 2.67 12.82 14.86
N GLU A 514 3.79 13.31 15.41
CA GLU A 514 4.23 12.99 16.78
C GLU A 514 3.28 13.56 17.84
N ALA A 515 2.83 14.82 17.68
CA ALA A 515 1.91 15.46 18.61
C ALA A 515 0.52 14.78 18.63
N ASN A 516 0.08 14.24 17.50
CA ASN A 516 -1.17 13.50 17.41
C ASN A 516 -1.02 12.04 17.88
N ALA A 517 0.18 11.47 17.91
CA ALA A 517 0.42 10.09 18.33
C ALA A 517 -0.08 9.82 19.78
N GLU A 518 0.12 10.77 20.72
CA GLU A 518 -0.42 10.68 22.08
C GLU A 518 -1.95 10.84 22.11
N ALA A 519 -2.50 11.75 21.29
CA ALA A 519 -3.94 11.96 21.19
C ALA A 519 -4.62 10.75 20.51
N ASP A 520 -4.00 10.19 19.48
CA ASP A 520 -4.48 9.00 18.77
C ASP A 520 -4.38 7.74 19.64
N ALA A 521 -3.31 7.60 20.44
CA ALA A 521 -3.17 6.51 21.41
C ALA A 521 -4.28 6.59 22.48
N LYS A 522 -4.55 7.80 22.96
CA LYS A 522 -5.61 8.06 23.96
C LYS A 522 -7.01 7.88 23.39
N ALA A 523 -7.23 8.27 22.13
CA ALA A 523 -8.49 8.05 21.42
C ALA A 523 -8.73 6.55 21.19
N LYS A 524 -7.68 5.79 20.82
CA LYS A 524 -7.75 4.33 20.68
C LYS A 524 -8.04 3.65 22.01
N GLU A 525 -7.34 4.01 23.09
CA GLU A 525 -7.61 3.48 24.42
C GLU A 525 -9.07 3.73 24.84
N THR A 526 -9.58 4.94 24.54
CA THR A 526 -10.98 5.29 24.80
C THR A 526 -11.93 4.41 23.99
N ALA A 527 -11.66 4.20 22.70
CA ALA A 527 -12.49 3.38 21.83
C ALA A 527 -12.47 1.90 22.25
N ASP A 528 -11.30 1.36 22.60
CA ASP A 528 -11.14 -0.04 23.04
C ASP A 528 -11.90 -0.28 24.35
N LYS A 529 -11.86 0.65 25.30
CA LYS A 529 -12.61 0.58 26.57
C LYS A 529 -14.10 0.74 26.38
N LEU A 530 -14.54 1.61 25.49
CA LEU A 530 -15.96 1.74 25.11
C LEU A 530 -16.48 0.43 24.48
N ASN A 531 -15.72 -0.17 23.56
CA ASN A 531 -16.07 -1.44 22.93
C ASN A 531 -16.12 -2.57 23.96
N SER A 532 -15.19 -2.59 24.91
CA SER A 532 -15.18 -3.57 26.01
C SER A 532 -16.40 -3.42 26.92
N ALA A 533 -16.80 -2.17 27.20
CA ALA A 533 -17.99 -1.88 28.01
C ALA A 533 -19.27 -2.31 27.29
N ASP A 534 -19.40 -2.03 25.99
CA ASP A 534 -20.54 -2.45 25.16
C ASP A 534 -20.66 -3.98 25.07
N ALA A 535 -19.53 -4.65 24.84
CA ALA A 535 -19.47 -6.13 24.81
C ALA A 535 -19.86 -6.73 26.17
N MET A 536 -19.41 -6.15 27.29
CA MET A 536 -19.75 -6.59 28.64
C MET A 536 -21.22 -6.38 28.96
N ILE A 537 -21.80 -5.25 28.56
CA ILE A 537 -23.25 -4.99 28.70
C ILE A 537 -24.03 -6.07 27.95
N PHE A 538 -23.72 -6.28 26.68
CA PHE A 538 -24.41 -7.28 25.84
C PHE A 538 -24.28 -8.70 26.38
N GLN A 539 -23.06 -9.09 26.79
CA GLN A 539 -22.80 -10.43 27.33
C GLN A 539 -23.52 -10.64 28.66
N THR A 540 -23.53 -9.64 29.55
CA THR A 540 -24.23 -9.69 30.82
C THR A 540 -25.73 -9.81 30.63
N GLU A 541 -26.34 -9.00 29.73
CA GLU A 541 -27.78 -9.12 29.43
C GLU A 541 -28.16 -10.48 28.90
N LYS A 542 -27.32 -11.05 28.01
CA LYS A 542 -27.51 -12.39 27.48
C LYS A 542 -27.40 -13.45 28.57
N GLN A 543 -26.39 -13.40 29.42
CA GLN A 543 -26.16 -14.36 30.50
C GLN A 543 -27.26 -14.28 31.57
N LEU A 544 -27.74 -13.08 31.92
CA LEU A 544 -28.89 -12.92 32.83
C LEU A 544 -30.18 -13.52 32.25
N LYS A 545 -30.40 -13.45 30.93
CA LYS A 545 -31.54 -14.12 30.28
C LYS A 545 -31.43 -15.63 30.26
N GLU A 546 -30.23 -16.16 30.05
CA GLU A 546 -29.99 -17.62 29.90
C GLU A 546 -29.85 -18.32 31.26
N PHE A 547 -29.28 -17.66 32.25
CA PHE A 547 -28.90 -18.27 33.53
C PHE A 547 -29.43 -17.53 34.76
N GLY A 548 -30.09 -16.38 34.61
CA GLY A 548 -30.55 -15.55 35.72
C GLY A 548 -31.52 -16.26 36.67
N ASP A 549 -32.29 -17.26 36.19
CA ASP A 549 -33.19 -18.09 37.00
C ASP A 549 -32.45 -19.18 37.82
N LYS A 550 -31.15 -19.39 37.51
CA LYS A 550 -30.28 -20.36 38.22
C LYS A 550 -29.39 -19.71 39.26
N LEU A 551 -29.36 -18.37 39.29
CA LEU A 551 -28.61 -17.59 40.26
C LEU A 551 -29.51 -17.30 41.49
N SER A 552 -28.93 -17.35 42.70
CA SER A 552 -29.60 -16.88 43.88
C SER A 552 -29.82 -15.34 43.84
N ASP A 553 -30.91 -14.85 44.41
CA ASP A 553 -31.26 -13.41 44.37
C ASP A 553 -30.18 -12.51 44.91
N ASP A 554 -29.42 -12.97 45.93
CA ASP A 554 -28.29 -12.25 46.51
C ASP A 554 -27.06 -12.10 45.58
N LYS A 555 -26.96 -12.89 44.52
CA LYS A 555 -25.93 -12.80 43.48
C LYS A 555 -26.43 -12.14 42.21
N LYS A 556 -27.69 -12.34 41.87
CA LYS A 556 -28.31 -11.75 40.68
C LYS A 556 -28.42 -10.21 40.84
N GLN A 557 -28.88 -9.74 41.99
CA GLN A 557 -29.07 -8.31 42.26
C GLN A 557 -27.78 -7.46 42.14
N PRO A 558 -26.59 -7.91 42.63
CA PRO A 558 -25.34 -7.19 42.41
C PRO A 558 -24.96 -7.08 40.92
N ILE A 559 -25.19 -8.15 40.10
CA ILE A 559 -24.93 -8.12 38.67
C ILE A 559 -25.86 -7.14 37.95
N GLU A 560 -27.16 -7.17 38.26
CA GLU A 560 -28.15 -6.23 37.70
C GLU A 560 -27.82 -4.78 38.05
N ASN A 561 -27.42 -4.50 39.30
CA ASN A 561 -27.03 -3.17 39.73
C ASN A 561 -25.74 -2.72 39.01
N ALA A 562 -24.73 -3.56 38.90
CA ALA A 562 -23.48 -3.27 38.18
C ALA A 562 -23.72 -3.06 36.68
N LEU A 563 -24.64 -3.82 36.08
CA LEU A 563 -25.04 -3.62 34.70
C LEU A 563 -25.70 -2.26 34.46
N GLU A 564 -26.60 -1.85 35.33
CA GLU A 564 -27.24 -0.52 35.26
C GLU A 564 -26.22 0.62 35.47
N GLU A 565 -25.26 0.45 36.40
CA GLU A 565 -24.16 1.39 36.56
C GLU A 565 -23.28 1.47 35.32
N LEU A 566 -22.92 0.33 34.72
CA LEU A 566 -22.10 0.28 33.51
C LEU A 566 -22.83 0.91 32.29
N LYS A 567 -24.13 0.69 32.12
CA LYS A 567 -24.93 1.34 31.08
C LYS A 567 -24.96 2.86 31.25
N LYS A 568 -25.11 3.36 32.49
CA LYS A 568 -25.07 4.79 32.78
C LYS A 568 -23.68 5.37 32.53
N ALA A 569 -22.61 4.68 32.94
CA ALA A 569 -21.24 5.07 32.70
C ALA A 569 -20.93 5.09 31.16
N TYR A 570 -21.35 4.07 30.42
CA TYR A 570 -21.19 3.99 28.97
C TYR A 570 -21.85 5.17 28.23
N ALA A 571 -23.02 5.61 28.69
CA ALA A 571 -23.72 6.75 28.11
C ALA A 571 -22.95 8.07 28.26
N THR A 572 -22.06 8.20 29.26
CA THR A 572 -21.24 9.40 29.48
C THR A 572 -20.03 9.46 28.56
N LYS A 573 -19.58 8.33 27.99
CA LYS A 573 -18.32 8.14 27.23
C LYS A 573 -17.05 8.59 27.99
N ASP A 574 -17.12 8.70 29.32
CA ASP A 574 -16.01 9.10 30.19
C ASP A 574 -15.35 7.87 30.83
N LEU A 575 -14.08 7.64 30.49
CA LEU A 575 -13.32 6.48 30.97
C LEU A 575 -13.15 6.48 32.49
N LEU A 576 -13.09 7.64 33.14
CA LEU A 576 -12.99 7.75 34.59
C LEU A 576 -14.20 7.15 35.32
N VAL A 577 -15.34 7.05 34.63
CA VAL A 577 -16.57 6.46 35.15
C VAL A 577 -16.77 5.03 34.66
N ILE A 578 -16.30 4.75 33.41
CA ILE A 578 -16.46 3.44 32.78
C ILE A 578 -15.53 2.38 33.40
N ASP A 579 -14.27 2.70 33.66
CA ASP A 579 -13.30 1.75 34.23
C ASP A 579 -13.75 1.19 35.59
N PRO A 580 -14.17 2.01 36.59
CA PRO A 580 -14.67 1.47 37.83
C PRO A 580 -15.96 0.65 37.68
N ALA A 581 -16.81 1.01 36.71
CA ALA A 581 -18.04 0.25 36.45
C ALA A 581 -17.77 -1.11 35.79
N LEU A 582 -16.78 -1.20 34.91
CA LEU A 582 -16.28 -2.47 34.34
C LEU A 582 -15.67 -3.38 35.41
N GLU A 583 -14.89 -2.83 36.33
CA GLU A 583 -14.35 -3.62 37.46
C GLU A 583 -15.46 -4.19 38.35
N LYS A 584 -16.47 -3.37 38.70
CA LYS A 584 -17.61 -3.81 39.51
C LYS A 584 -18.40 -4.96 38.87
N ILE A 585 -18.69 -4.88 37.57
CA ILE A 585 -19.46 -5.94 36.91
C ILE A 585 -18.65 -7.23 36.79
N ASN A 586 -17.34 -7.12 36.54
CA ASN A 586 -16.44 -8.26 36.52
C ASN A 586 -16.35 -8.96 37.89
N GLU A 587 -16.28 -8.16 38.96
CA GLU A 587 -16.25 -8.70 40.33
C GLU A 587 -17.57 -9.34 40.73
N ALA A 588 -18.71 -8.75 40.34
CA ALA A 588 -20.02 -9.36 40.53
C ALA A 588 -20.17 -10.71 39.82
N TRP A 589 -19.71 -10.81 38.56
CA TRP A 589 -19.68 -12.07 37.81
C TRP A 589 -18.71 -13.10 38.36
N LYS A 590 -17.54 -12.68 38.87
CA LYS A 590 -16.58 -13.58 39.50
C LYS A 590 -17.20 -14.28 40.72
N VAL A 591 -17.85 -13.52 41.58
CA VAL A 591 -18.53 -14.05 42.79
C VAL A 591 -19.67 -14.99 42.41
N ALA A 592 -20.46 -14.66 41.38
CA ALA A 592 -21.55 -15.51 40.90
C ALA A 592 -21.04 -16.81 40.24
N SER A 593 -19.94 -16.74 39.50
CA SER A 593 -19.33 -17.89 38.83
C SER A 593 -18.75 -18.91 39.82
N GLU A 594 -18.13 -18.45 40.92
CA GLU A 594 -17.61 -19.29 41.97
C GLU A 594 -18.73 -20.11 42.67
N GLU A 595 -19.91 -19.53 42.84
CA GLU A 595 -21.08 -20.19 43.40
C GLU A 595 -21.68 -21.23 42.42
N MET A 596 -21.81 -20.85 41.17
CA MET A 596 -22.29 -21.78 40.13
C MET A 596 -21.36 -22.99 39.99
N TYR A 597 -20.05 -22.80 40.11
CA TYR A 597 -19.09 -23.88 40.07
C TYR A 597 -19.19 -24.81 41.31
N LYS A 598 -19.39 -24.22 42.51
CA LYS A 598 -19.63 -24.98 43.73
C LYS A 598 -20.94 -25.76 43.68
N ALA A 599 -22.03 -25.12 43.26
CA ALA A 599 -23.32 -25.77 43.09
C ALA A 599 -23.28 -26.92 42.07
N GLN A 600 -22.49 -26.80 41.02
CA GLN A 600 -22.29 -27.84 40.01
C GLN A 600 -21.46 -29.00 40.56
N GLN A 601 -20.44 -28.72 41.37
CA GLN A 601 -19.68 -29.74 42.07
C GLN A 601 -20.51 -30.49 43.12
N GLU A 602 -21.34 -29.77 43.89
CA GLU A 602 -22.24 -30.38 44.89
C GLU A 602 -23.35 -31.21 44.22
N ALA A 603 -23.87 -30.78 43.08
CA ALA A 603 -24.84 -31.55 42.29
C ALA A 603 -24.22 -32.82 41.69
N GLN A 604 -22.95 -32.77 41.25
CA GLN A 604 -22.20 -33.94 40.81
C GLN A 604 -21.85 -34.89 41.97
N ALA A 605 -21.52 -34.34 43.13
CA ALA A 605 -21.24 -35.16 44.34
C ALA A 605 -22.51 -35.83 44.88
N ASN A 606 -23.66 -35.17 44.88
CA ASN A 606 -24.95 -35.72 45.30
C ASN A 606 -25.53 -36.70 44.27
N GLY A 607 -25.32 -36.48 42.95
CA GLY A 607 -25.70 -37.41 41.87
C GLY A 607 -24.85 -38.70 41.88
N ALA A 608 -23.65 -38.68 42.47
CA ALA A 608 -22.81 -39.87 42.64
C ALA A 608 -23.19 -40.72 43.86
N ALA A 609 -23.99 -40.17 44.82
CA ALA A 609 -24.44 -40.88 45.99
C ALA A 609 -25.76 -41.67 45.80
N GLU A 610 -26.55 -41.39 44.76
CA GLU A 610 -27.81 -42.11 44.48
C GLU A 610 -27.69 -43.28 43.47
N ASN A 611 -26.47 -43.56 42.94
CA ASN A 611 -26.27 -44.65 41.98
C ASN A 611 -25.36 -45.77 42.49
N GLN A 612 -25.48 -46.15 43.78
CA GLN A 612 -24.96 -47.43 44.31
C GLN A 612 -26.12 -48.30 44.78
N ASP A 613 -26.92 -48.80 43.86
CA ASP A 613 -27.54 -50.13 43.96
C ASP A 613 -28.14 -50.54 42.61
N ASN A 614 -27.48 -51.40 41.89
CA ASN A 614 -27.92 -52.49 41.05
C ASN A 614 -26.95 -52.83 39.92
N GLY A 615 -26.22 -53.85 40.15
CA GLY A 615 -26.03 -55.04 39.33
C GLY A 615 -25.53 -54.99 37.91
N SER A 616 -24.25 -55.36 37.76
CA SER A 616 -23.79 -56.42 36.83
C SER A 616 -23.90 -56.20 35.31
N SER A 617 -22.71 -56.20 34.75
CA SER A 617 -22.22 -56.91 33.53
C SER A 617 -22.08 -56.14 32.21
N SER A 618 -20.83 -56.30 31.75
CA SER A 618 -20.28 -56.42 30.39
C SER A 618 -19.95 -55.18 29.59
N SER A 619 -18.64 -54.94 29.55
CA SER A 619 -17.74 -54.76 28.39
C SER A 619 -18.21 -53.96 27.16
N GLU A 620 -17.56 -52.87 26.85
CA GLU A 620 -16.57 -52.78 25.76
C GLU A 620 -15.97 -51.37 25.67
N GLN A 621 -14.70 -51.37 25.30
CA GLN A 621 -13.80 -50.23 25.18
C GLN A 621 -14.19 -49.27 24.04
N ALA A 622 -14.04 -47.97 24.24
CA ALA A 622 -13.42 -47.08 23.29
C ALA A 622 -12.85 -45.88 24.07
N GLY A 623 -11.53 -45.76 24.01
CA GLY A 623 -10.80 -44.66 24.60
C GLY A 623 -10.83 -43.44 23.72
N ASP A 624 -10.86 -42.30 24.36
CA ASP A 624 -10.37 -41.06 23.75
C ASP A 624 -9.50 -40.35 24.78
N ASN A 625 -8.22 -40.24 24.41
CA ASN A 625 -7.20 -39.52 25.15
C ASN A 625 -7.44 -38.03 25.07
N VAL A 626 -7.60 -37.40 26.22
CA VAL A 626 -7.37 -35.96 26.38
C VAL A 626 -6.01 -35.84 27.06
N GLU A 627 -5.01 -35.34 26.34
CA GLU A 627 -3.71 -35.00 26.91
C GLU A 627 -3.84 -33.64 27.62
N ASP A 628 -3.53 -33.64 28.91
CA ASP A 628 -3.26 -32.44 29.70
C ASP A 628 -1.95 -31.81 29.20
N VAL A 629 -1.98 -30.52 28.86
CA VAL A 629 -0.78 -29.76 28.54
C VAL A 629 -0.37 -28.97 29.79
N ASP A 630 0.71 -29.42 30.41
CA ASP A 630 1.41 -28.70 31.48
C ASP A 630 2.09 -27.45 30.93
N PHE A 631 1.79 -26.28 31.53
CA PHE A 631 2.54 -25.06 31.31
C PHE A 631 3.76 -25.02 32.23
N GLU A 632 4.96 -25.17 31.67
CA GLU A 632 6.21 -24.79 32.32
C GLU A 632 6.51 -23.31 32.10
N GLU A 633 6.61 -22.54 33.18
CA GLU A 633 7.23 -21.22 33.20
C GLU A 633 8.73 -21.35 32.92
N VAL A 634 9.19 -20.73 31.84
CA VAL A 634 10.63 -20.52 31.60
C VAL A 634 10.99 -19.08 31.98
N LYS A 635 11.96 -19.00 32.90
CA LYS A 635 12.58 -17.77 33.39
C LYS A 635 13.39 -17.05 32.33
#